data_f461125c9a0ea2151b0e16dbb50fe088
#
_entry.id   f461125c9a0ea2151b0e16dbb50fe088
#
_cell.length_a   1.000
_cell.length_b   1.000
_cell.length_c   1.000
_cell.angle_alpha   90.00
_cell.angle_beta   90.00
_cell.angle_gamma   90.00
#
_symmetry.space_group_name_H-M   'P 1'
#
loop_
_entity.id
_entity.type
_entity.pdbx_description
1 polymer ?
#
loop_
_entity_poly.entity_id
_entity_poly.type
_entity_poly.pdbx_seq_one_letter_code
_entity_poly.pdbx_strand_id
1 'polypeptide(L)'
;MSDILKTDIKYITGVGPQKKDILKREIGIETYGDLLEYYPYKYVDRSHIYTISSLSPDMPFVQIKGRILSFESFQMGVKKKRLVAHFGDGTGVVDLVWFSGTQYVSKNYKTGVEYIVFGKPTIYGGRFQISHPELDLAENLQLSEMGMQPFYVTTERMKNSGLSSRSLEKIVKALLSKLPPQPETLPDYITAPLHLVSRDAAIRGVHYPHTQMKMQKARERLKFEELFYVQLNILRYTANHRRKYRGYLLPRIGEHFNSFFKQNLKFELTGAQKRVMHEIQADMNTGRQMNRLVQGDVGSGKTLVALMAMLIAVDNGFQACMMAPTEILAEQHLATIKDFLKGLNVRVELLTGIVKGKKRKEILEGVVTGDVHILVGTHAVIEDTVQFHNLGLAVVDEQHRFGVAQRAKLWAKNQNPPHILVMTATPIPRTLAMTIYGDLDISVIDELPPGRKPIQTLHKYDTQMTTLYNGIRQQITLGRQIYIVYPLISESEKMDLKNLEDGFEQLQNIFPDYKMSKVHGRMKPAEKEAEMQRFASGETQILVATTVIEVGVNVPNASVMVIMEAQRFGLSQLHQLRGRVGRGADQSYCILVSGHELSAETRKRLEIMTETNDGFRIAEADLKLRGPGDLEGTQQSGLAFDLKIADIARDGQLVQLARDEAQKIIDEDPECNSQRHALLWRRLNELRSDSVDWAQIS
;
A
#
# COMPACT_ATOMS: atom_id res chain seq x y z
N MET A 1 -16.05 12.61 -23.94
CA MET A 1 -16.27 13.87 -23.16
C MET A 1 -16.94 14.88 -24.08
N SER A 2 -17.88 15.69 -23.56
CA SER A 2 -18.39 16.82 -24.35
C SER A 2 -17.22 17.76 -24.64
N ASP A 3 -17.14 18.33 -25.85
CA ASP A 3 -16.06 19.28 -26.24
C ASP A 3 -15.91 20.45 -25.26
N ILE A 4 -16.96 20.79 -24.53
CA ILE A 4 -16.96 21.86 -23.54
C ILE A 4 -16.00 21.58 -22.34
N LEU A 5 -15.79 20.33 -21.95
CA LEU A 5 -14.86 19.98 -20.85
C LEU A 5 -13.39 20.09 -21.26
N LYS A 6 -13.08 20.06 -22.57
CA LYS A 6 -11.72 20.29 -23.09
C LYS A 6 -11.40 21.79 -23.24
N THR A 7 -12.37 22.68 -22.93
CA THR A 7 -12.16 24.11 -23.00
C THR A 7 -11.12 24.57 -22.00
N ASP A 8 -10.23 25.46 -22.42
CA ASP A 8 -9.15 26.02 -21.61
C ASP A 8 -9.70 26.84 -20.43
N ILE A 9 -9.13 26.61 -19.24
CA ILE A 9 -9.57 27.24 -17.98
C ILE A 9 -9.48 28.78 -17.98
N LYS A 10 -8.66 29.37 -18.84
CA LYS A 10 -8.54 30.85 -18.96
C LYS A 10 -9.87 31.57 -19.30
N TYR A 11 -10.85 30.85 -19.86
CA TYR A 11 -12.16 31.41 -20.22
C TYR A 11 -13.16 31.39 -19.05
N ILE A 12 -12.78 30.90 -17.87
CA ILE A 12 -13.60 30.98 -16.67
C ILE A 12 -13.46 32.41 -16.06
N THR A 13 -14.56 32.97 -15.62
CA THR A 13 -14.56 34.23 -14.88
C THR A 13 -13.70 34.13 -13.62
N GLY A 14 -12.71 34.99 -13.50
CA GLY A 14 -11.76 35.01 -12.38
C GLY A 14 -10.44 34.26 -12.64
N VAL A 15 -10.27 33.62 -13.81
CA VAL A 15 -9.02 32.98 -14.25
C VAL A 15 -8.50 33.73 -15.47
N GLY A 16 -7.45 34.52 -15.30
CA GLY A 16 -6.72 35.11 -16.43
C GLY A 16 -5.49 34.28 -16.80
N PRO A 17 -4.72 34.68 -17.83
CA PRO A 17 -3.54 33.90 -18.29
C PRO A 17 -2.53 33.62 -17.20
N GLN A 18 -2.23 34.58 -16.32
CA GLN A 18 -1.28 34.38 -15.22
C GLN A 18 -1.75 33.32 -14.20
N LYS A 19 -3.05 33.35 -13.85
CA LYS A 19 -3.61 32.34 -12.92
C LYS A 19 -3.67 30.95 -13.56
N LYS A 20 -3.97 30.86 -14.86
CA LYS A 20 -3.89 29.64 -15.62
C LYS A 20 -2.52 29.01 -15.52
N ASP A 21 -1.44 29.76 -15.78
CA ASP A 21 -0.07 29.28 -15.75
C ASP A 21 0.32 28.73 -14.36
N ILE A 22 -0.19 29.37 -13.31
CA ILE A 22 0.02 28.93 -11.94
C ILE A 22 -0.75 27.61 -11.67
N LEU A 23 -2.02 27.53 -12.04
CA LEU A 23 -2.85 26.32 -11.88
C LEU A 23 -2.25 25.14 -12.63
N LYS A 24 -1.76 25.36 -13.86
CA LYS A 24 -1.06 24.33 -14.64
C LYS A 24 0.20 23.85 -13.96
N ARG A 25 1.07 24.76 -13.48
CA ARG A 25 2.37 24.40 -12.87
C ARG A 25 2.26 23.78 -11.50
N GLU A 26 1.35 24.27 -10.67
CA GLU A 26 1.26 23.88 -9.26
C GLU A 26 0.36 22.66 -9.03
N ILE A 27 -0.70 22.50 -9.82
CA ILE A 27 -1.71 21.45 -9.61
C ILE A 27 -2.21 20.79 -10.91
N GLY A 28 -1.55 21.03 -12.05
CA GLY A 28 -1.83 20.34 -13.32
C GLY A 28 -3.17 20.68 -13.99
N ILE A 29 -3.86 21.74 -13.59
CA ILE A 29 -5.19 22.11 -14.13
C ILE A 29 -5.04 23.01 -15.36
N GLU A 30 -5.53 22.54 -16.52
CA GLU A 30 -5.51 23.26 -17.81
C GLU A 30 -6.91 23.47 -18.41
N THR A 31 -7.83 22.55 -18.14
CA THR A 31 -9.16 22.50 -18.76
C THR A 31 -10.30 22.57 -17.74
N TYR A 32 -11.52 22.78 -18.25
CA TYR A 32 -12.73 22.70 -17.44
C TYR A 32 -12.90 21.34 -16.78
N GLY A 33 -12.55 20.26 -17.50
CA GLY A 33 -12.60 18.90 -16.99
C GLY A 33 -11.66 18.70 -15.80
N ASP A 34 -10.41 19.17 -15.91
CA ASP A 34 -9.43 19.06 -14.83
C ASP A 34 -9.91 19.74 -13.55
N LEU A 35 -10.53 20.94 -13.70
CA LEU A 35 -11.06 21.68 -12.56
C LEU A 35 -12.26 20.99 -11.92
N LEU A 36 -13.14 20.34 -12.69
CA LEU A 36 -14.27 19.56 -12.14
C LEU A 36 -13.83 18.30 -11.41
N GLU A 37 -12.69 17.75 -11.78
CA GLU A 37 -12.12 16.56 -11.15
C GLU A 37 -11.11 16.92 -10.04
N TYR A 38 -10.93 18.22 -9.76
CA TYR A 38 -10.14 18.70 -8.63
C TYR A 38 -11.02 18.77 -7.38
N TYR A 39 -11.16 17.67 -6.68
CA TYR A 39 -12.09 17.52 -5.57
C TYR A 39 -11.61 18.19 -4.28
N PRO A 40 -12.52 18.71 -3.44
CA PRO A 40 -12.18 19.20 -2.11
C PRO A 40 -11.64 18.07 -1.21
N TYR A 41 -10.58 18.36 -0.45
CA TYR A 41 -10.02 17.42 0.51
C TYR A 41 -10.73 17.43 1.86
N LYS A 42 -11.40 18.55 2.19
CA LYS A 42 -12.07 18.78 3.47
C LYS A 42 -13.32 19.62 3.29
N TYR A 43 -14.29 19.42 4.17
CA TYR A 43 -15.49 20.22 4.27
C TYR A 43 -15.63 20.76 5.68
N VAL A 44 -16.16 21.97 5.81
CA VAL A 44 -16.49 22.57 7.09
C VAL A 44 -17.97 22.97 7.07
N ASP A 45 -18.69 22.53 8.08
CA ASP A 45 -20.11 22.84 8.23
C ASP A 45 -20.27 24.31 8.62
N ARG A 46 -20.97 25.07 7.78
CA ARG A 46 -21.35 26.47 8.01
C ARG A 46 -22.86 26.63 8.14
N SER A 47 -23.60 25.55 8.32
CA SER A 47 -25.06 25.61 8.46
C SER A 47 -25.51 26.16 9.81
N HIS A 48 -24.60 26.20 10.80
CA HIS A 48 -24.94 26.57 12.17
C HIS A 48 -24.26 27.86 12.60
N ILE A 49 -25.06 28.78 13.16
CA ILE A 49 -24.56 30.01 13.79
C ILE A 49 -24.57 29.76 15.31
N TYR A 50 -23.40 29.84 15.93
CA TYR A 50 -23.21 29.69 17.37
C TYR A 50 -23.31 31.04 18.06
N THR A 51 -23.75 31.02 19.32
CA THR A 51 -23.63 32.17 20.20
C THR A 51 -22.28 32.15 20.92
N ILE A 52 -21.77 33.32 21.29
CA ILE A 52 -20.47 33.44 21.99
C ILE A 52 -20.54 32.70 23.36
N SER A 53 -21.71 32.75 24.02
CA SER A 53 -21.91 32.03 25.29
C SER A 53 -21.87 30.51 25.17
N SER A 54 -22.06 29.95 23.96
CA SER A 54 -22.03 28.50 23.72
C SER A 54 -20.66 27.98 23.29
N LEU A 55 -19.64 28.86 23.19
CA LEU A 55 -18.29 28.47 22.75
C LEU A 55 -17.61 27.56 23.76
N SER A 56 -16.92 26.53 23.23
CA SER A 56 -16.04 25.62 23.96
C SER A 56 -14.66 25.56 23.30
N PRO A 57 -13.57 25.39 24.06
CA PRO A 57 -12.22 25.30 23.51
C PRO A 57 -12.02 24.13 22.51
N ASP A 58 -12.81 23.09 22.64
CA ASP A 58 -12.72 21.86 21.83
C ASP A 58 -13.48 21.97 20.49
N MET A 59 -14.21 23.08 20.27
CA MET A 59 -14.93 23.30 19.00
C MET A 59 -13.95 23.46 17.83
N PRO A 60 -14.17 22.78 16.69
CA PRO A 60 -13.22 22.85 15.57
C PRO A 60 -13.22 24.23 14.91
N PHE A 61 -14.30 24.57 14.23
CA PHE A 61 -14.53 25.88 13.62
C PHE A 61 -15.96 26.31 13.92
N VAL A 62 -16.16 27.57 14.21
CA VAL A 62 -17.45 28.12 14.55
C VAL A 62 -17.79 29.32 13.66
N GLN A 63 -19.09 29.53 13.49
CA GLN A 63 -19.65 30.70 12.83
C GLN A 63 -20.47 31.50 13.83
N ILE A 64 -20.17 32.77 13.97
CA ILE A 64 -20.82 33.66 14.96
C ILE A 64 -21.32 34.88 14.24
N LYS A 65 -22.58 35.21 14.46
CA LYS A 65 -23.16 36.46 13.97
C LYS A 65 -23.13 37.54 15.06
N GLY A 66 -22.60 38.73 14.76
CA GLY A 66 -22.48 39.80 15.74
C GLY A 66 -21.94 41.11 15.14
N ARG A 67 -21.44 42.00 16.00
CA ARG A 67 -20.91 43.30 15.61
C ARG A 67 -19.54 43.54 16.21
N ILE A 68 -18.68 44.25 15.46
CA ILE A 68 -17.43 44.77 16.00
C ILE A 68 -17.75 45.94 16.92
N LEU A 69 -17.37 45.81 18.18
CA LEU A 69 -17.61 46.83 19.21
C LEU A 69 -16.50 47.89 19.19
N SER A 70 -15.25 47.46 19.15
CA SER A 70 -14.06 48.34 19.13
C SER A 70 -12.87 47.63 18.51
N PHE A 71 -11.85 48.42 18.12
CA PHE A 71 -10.55 47.95 17.68
C PHE A 71 -9.46 48.43 18.65
N GLU A 72 -8.52 47.52 18.96
CA GLU A 72 -7.29 47.83 19.69
C GLU A 72 -6.07 47.44 18.87
N SER A 73 -5.04 48.27 18.87
CA SER A 73 -3.81 48.04 18.13
C SER A 73 -2.63 47.96 19.09
N PHE A 74 -1.93 46.84 19.12
CA PHE A 74 -0.75 46.62 19.94
C PHE A 74 0.51 46.56 19.07
N GLN A 75 1.55 47.29 19.47
CA GLN A 75 2.85 47.26 18.81
C GLN A 75 3.72 46.16 19.42
N MET A 76 4.03 45.13 18.63
CA MET A 76 4.89 44.00 19.05
C MET A 76 6.28 44.17 18.40
N GLY A 77 7.13 45.05 18.92
CA GLY A 77 8.47 45.35 18.39
C GLY A 77 8.46 46.34 17.22
N VAL A 78 9.62 46.55 16.57
CA VAL A 78 9.87 47.68 15.63
C VAL A 78 9.03 47.62 14.37
N LYS A 79 8.56 46.41 13.91
CA LYS A 79 7.83 46.25 12.64
C LYS A 79 6.55 45.39 12.69
N LYS A 80 6.20 44.81 13.85
CA LYS A 80 5.02 43.92 13.96
C LYS A 80 3.90 44.57 14.75
N LYS A 81 2.72 44.71 14.14
CA LYS A 81 1.50 45.20 14.78
C LYS A 81 0.51 44.04 14.95
N ARG A 82 -0.08 43.90 16.11
CA ARG A 82 -1.22 43.05 16.39
C ARG A 82 -2.47 43.91 16.43
N LEU A 83 -3.48 43.57 15.66
CA LEU A 83 -4.79 44.20 15.71
C LEU A 83 -5.76 43.24 16.38
N VAL A 84 -6.53 43.72 17.34
CA VAL A 84 -7.62 43.04 18.02
C VAL A 84 -8.91 43.77 17.78
N ALA A 85 -9.96 43.07 17.39
CA ALA A 85 -11.31 43.59 17.37
C ALA A 85 -12.16 42.83 18.40
N HIS A 86 -12.80 43.58 19.29
CA HIS A 86 -13.77 43.02 20.23
C HIS A 86 -15.10 42.83 19.50
N PHE A 87 -15.54 41.58 19.41
CA PHE A 87 -16.71 41.18 18.67
C PHE A 87 -17.78 40.65 19.62
N GLY A 88 -18.98 41.19 19.56
CA GLY A 88 -20.10 40.82 20.43
C GLY A 88 -21.35 40.44 19.67
N ASP A 89 -22.09 39.46 20.22
CA ASP A 89 -23.38 39.00 19.71
C ASP A 89 -24.57 39.29 20.66
N GLY A 90 -24.29 39.99 21.76
CA GLY A 90 -25.22 40.20 22.84
C GLY A 90 -25.22 39.15 23.93
N THR A 91 -24.63 37.96 23.72
CA THR A 91 -24.47 36.90 24.72
C THR A 91 -23.07 36.88 25.34
N GLY A 92 -22.08 37.51 24.67
CA GLY A 92 -20.71 37.56 25.12
C GLY A 92 -19.84 38.39 24.19
N VAL A 93 -18.54 38.37 24.45
CA VAL A 93 -17.51 39.03 23.63
C VAL A 93 -16.37 38.06 23.32
N VAL A 94 -15.93 38.00 22.06
CA VAL A 94 -14.79 37.24 21.58
C VAL A 94 -13.78 38.18 20.89
N ASP A 95 -12.51 37.93 21.08
CA ASP A 95 -11.42 38.71 20.49
C ASP A 95 -11.05 38.16 19.11
N LEU A 96 -11.19 38.98 18.07
CA LEU A 96 -10.72 38.70 16.72
C LEU A 96 -9.33 39.28 16.54
N VAL A 97 -8.34 38.40 16.23
CA VAL A 97 -6.92 38.79 16.28
C VAL A 97 -6.25 38.63 14.92
N TRP A 98 -5.53 39.66 14.49
CA TRP A 98 -4.71 39.65 13.28
C TRP A 98 -3.26 40.02 13.59
N PHE A 99 -2.33 39.21 13.11
CA PHE A 99 -0.88 39.45 13.20
C PHE A 99 -0.29 39.95 11.89
N SER A 100 -1.09 39.92 10.77
CA SER A 100 -0.72 40.39 9.46
C SER A 100 -1.96 41.00 8.76
N GLY A 101 -1.76 41.86 7.76
CA GLY A 101 -2.87 42.50 7.03
C GLY A 101 -3.67 43.51 7.85
N THR A 102 -3.14 44.01 8.97
CA THR A 102 -3.84 44.87 9.94
C THR A 102 -4.38 46.16 9.33
N GLN A 103 -3.66 46.76 8.35
CA GLN A 103 -4.13 47.96 7.63
C GLN A 103 -5.34 47.64 6.74
N TYR A 104 -5.39 46.47 6.11
CA TYR A 104 -6.53 46.06 5.30
C TYR A 104 -7.76 45.87 6.18
N VAL A 105 -7.59 45.19 7.33
CA VAL A 105 -8.66 44.89 8.28
C VAL A 105 -9.27 46.20 8.82
N SER A 106 -8.46 47.11 9.33
CA SER A 106 -8.93 48.36 9.91
C SER A 106 -9.60 49.29 8.87
N LYS A 107 -9.26 49.19 7.58
CA LYS A 107 -9.85 49.97 6.51
C LYS A 107 -11.20 49.39 6.04
N ASN A 108 -11.34 48.10 5.97
CA ASN A 108 -12.49 47.44 5.35
C ASN A 108 -13.59 47.02 6.35
N TYR A 109 -13.27 46.81 7.62
CA TYR A 109 -14.25 46.45 8.62
C TYR A 109 -14.57 47.62 9.55
N LYS A 110 -15.86 47.83 9.82
CA LYS A 110 -16.33 48.98 10.58
C LYS A 110 -17.02 48.51 11.87
N THR A 111 -16.93 49.35 12.90
CA THR A 111 -17.66 49.17 14.16
C THR A 111 -19.15 49.35 13.94
N GLY A 112 -19.97 48.62 14.71
CA GLY A 112 -21.42 48.70 14.67
C GLY A 112 -22.11 48.01 13.50
N VAL A 113 -21.35 47.59 12.48
CA VAL A 113 -21.86 46.81 11.34
C VAL A 113 -21.95 45.32 11.72
N GLU A 114 -22.99 44.66 11.23
CA GLU A 114 -23.23 43.27 11.50
C GLU A 114 -22.44 42.35 10.55
N TYR A 115 -21.61 41.51 11.13
CA TYR A 115 -20.78 40.53 10.41
C TYR A 115 -21.07 39.10 10.86
N ILE A 116 -20.79 38.18 9.98
CA ILE A 116 -20.65 36.77 10.33
C ILE A 116 -19.16 36.46 10.35
N VAL A 117 -18.68 36.06 11.51
CA VAL A 117 -17.28 35.67 11.78
C VAL A 117 -17.15 34.17 11.71
N PHE A 118 -16.16 33.69 10.98
CA PHE A 118 -15.85 32.26 10.90
C PHE A 118 -14.39 32.04 11.29
N GLY A 119 -14.14 31.08 12.19
CA GLY A 119 -12.80 30.70 12.63
C GLY A 119 -12.79 29.69 13.75
N LYS A 120 -11.58 29.28 14.15
CA LYS A 120 -11.38 28.34 15.26
C LYS A 120 -11.27 29.13 16.58
N PRO A 121 -12.16 28.88 17.56
CA PRO A 121 -12.05 29.49 18.87
C PRO A 121 -10.87 28.88 19.64
N THR A 122 -10.13 29.74 20.35
CA THR A 122 -9.05 29.35 21.24
C THR A 122 -9.14 30.21 22.51
N ILE A 123 -8.60 29.78 23.61
CA ILE A 123 -8.53 30.59 24.85
C ILE A 123 -7.16 31.19 24.98
N TYR A 124 -7.11 32.50 25.21
CA TYR A 124 -5.90 33.20 25.56
C TYR A 124 -6.19 34.25 26.63
N GLY A 125 -5.43 34.23 27.73
CA GLY A 125 -5.66 35.17 28.84
C GLY A 125 -7.06 35.08 29.48
N GLY A 126 -7.68 33.90 29.47
CA GLY A 126 -9.03 33.69 30.03
C GLY A 126 -10.19 34.13 29.14
N ARG A 127 -9.93 34.61 27.92
CA ARG A 127 -10.96 35.00 26.94
C ARG A 127 -10.88 34.16 25.68
N PHE A 128 -12.05 33.94 25.05
CA PHE A 128 -12.07 33.36 23.72
C PHE A 128 -11.48 34.31 22.70
N GLN A 129 -10.62 33.81 21.83
CA GLN A 129 -10.10 34.54 20.67
C GLN A 129 -10.20 33.69 19.42
N ILE A 130 -10.33 34.36 18.27
CA ILE A 130 -10.26 33.74 16.94
C ILE A 130 -9.14 34.45 16.16
N SER A 131 -8.10 33.69 15.79
CA SER A 131 -6.95 34.23 15.07
C SER A 131 -7.21 34.22 13.56
N HIS A 132 -6.98 35.36 12.89
CA HIS A 132 -7.20 35.52 11.45
C HIS A 132 -8.57 35.03 10.98
N PRO A 133 -9.69 35.49 11.63
CA PRO A 133 -11.02 35.05 11.22
C PRO A 133 -11.38 35.55 9.82
N GLU A 134 -12.27 34.82 9.15
CA GLU A 134 -12.99 35.32 7.99
C GLU A 134 -14.19 36.12 8.47
N LEU A 135 -14.41 37.33 7.86
CA LEU A 135 -15.56 38.15 8.13
C LEU A 135 -16.32 38.44 6.83
N ASP A 136 -17.58 38.14 6.84
CA ASP A 136 -18.52 38.48 5.77
C ASP A 136 -19.63 39.40 6.32
N LEU A 137 -20.11 40.34 5.50
CA LEU A 137 -21.25 41.16 5.87
C LEU A 137 -22.51 40.28 6.03
N ALA A 138 -23.22 40.42 7.12
CA ALA A 138 -24.40 39.58 7.40
C ALA A 138 -25.51 39.75 6.34
N GLU A 139 -25.60 40.91 5.72
CA GLU A 139 -26.55 41.21 4.63
C GLU A 139 -26.27 40.46 3.33
N ASN A 140 -25.01 40.08 3.09
CA ASN A 140 -24.59 39.42 1.86
C ASN A 140 -24.73 37.85 1.94
N LEU A 141 -25.05 37.31 3.08
CA LEU A 141 -25.16 35.87 3.30
C LEU A 141 -26.62 35.46 3.48
N GLN A 142 -27.20 34.84 2.45
CA GLN A 142 -28.48 34.14 2.60
C GLN A 142 -28.26 32.86 3.40
N LEU A 143 -28.99 32.69 4.50
CA LEU A 143 -28.96 31.48 5.33
C LEU A 143 -29.22 30.19 4.53
N SER A 144 -29.95 30.31 3.41
CA SER A 144 -30.23 29.21 2.49
C SER A 144 -29.00 28.75 1.67
N GLU A 145 -27.95 29.54 1.59
CA GLU A 145 -26.68 29.20 0.93
C GLU A 145 -25.64 28.64 1.91
N MET A 146 -25.95 28.60 3.20
CA MET A 146 -25.09 28.04 4.22
C MET A 146 -25.18 26.53 4.20
N GLY A 147 -24.10 25.87 3.82
CA GLY A 147 -23.95 24.43 3.76
C GLY A 147 -22.55 23.98 4.14
N MET A 148 -22.15 22.85 3.65
CA MET A 148 -20.79 22.34 3.83
C MET A 148 -19.83 23.07 2.90
N GLN A 149 -18.98 23.95 3.44
CA GLN A 149 -17.99 24.67 2.63
C GLN A 149 -16.86 23.74 2.21
N PRO A 150 -16.55 23.65 0.90
CA PRO A 150 -15.44 22.84 0.40
C PRO A 150 -14.10 23.55 0.60
N PHE A 151 -13.06 22.80 0.97
CA PHE A 151 -11.68 23.24 1.03
C PHE A 151 -10.84 22.52 0.00
N TYR A 152 -10.16 23.28 -0.86
CA TYR A 152 -9.26 22.78 -1.90
C TYR A 152 -7.80 22.89 -1.45
N VAL A 153 -6.97 21.95 -1.86
CA VAL A 153 -5.52 22.01 -1.64
C VAL A 153 -4.95 23.20 -2.39
N THR A 154 -4.08 23.98 -1.76
CA THR A 154 -3.43 25.15 -2.37
C THR A 154 -1.99 25.24 -1.89
N THR A 155 -1.07 25.53 -2.81
CA THR A 155 0.33 25.79 -2.47
C THR A 155 0.52 27.23 -1.96
N GLU A 156 1.65 27.52 -1.31
CA GLU A 156 1.97 28.86 -0.87
C GLU A 156 2.06 29.86 -2.06
N ARG A 157 2.56 29.39 -3.20
CA ARG A 157 2.64 30.19 -4.41
C ARG A 157 1.27 30.55 -4.97
N MET A 158 0.33 29.62 -4.93
CA MET A 158 -1.07 29.86 -5.29
C MET A 158 -1.70 30.92 -4.38
N LYS A 159 -1.54 30.79 -3.07
CA LYS A 159 -2.07 31.76 -2.08
C LYS A 159 -1.53 33.18 -2.32
N ASN A 160 -0.22 33.30 -2.54
CA ASN A 160 0.44 34.59 -2.81
C ASN A 160 -0.02 35.22 -4.12
N SER A 161 -0.56 34.43 -5.06
CA SER A 161 -1.08 34.87 -6.35
C SER A 161 -2.62 35.04 -6.35
N GLY A 162 -3.24 35.03 -5.18
CA GLY A 162 -4.70 35.24 -5.03
C GLY A 162 -5.53 33.99 -5.40
N LEU A 163 -4.92 32.79 -5.46
CA LEU A 163 -5.57 31.52 -5.68
C LEU A 163 -5.69 30.75 -4.36
N SER A 164 -6.42 31.30 -3.39
CA SER A 164 -6.78 30.62 -2.15
C SER A 164 -7.87 29.57 -2.39
N SER A 165 -8.11 28.70 -1.42
CA SER A 165 -9.22 27.72 -1.46
C SER A 165 -10.57 28.38 -1.74
N ARG A 166 -10.83 29.56 -1.13
CA ARG A 166 -12.05 30.35 -1.37
C ARG A 166 -12.11 30.92 -2.80
N SER A 167 -10.96 31.25 -3.39
CA SER A 167 -10.92 31.69 -4.78
C SER A 167 -11.22 30.56 -5.73
N LEU A 168 -10.69 29.35 -5.46
CA LEU A 168 -10.99 28.14 -6.24
C LEU A 168 -12.47 27.76 -6.13
N GLU A 169 -13.06 27.84 -4.93
CA GLU A 169 -14.48 27.65 -4.72
C GLU A 169 -15.32 28.54 -5.64
N LYS A 170 -15.02 29.87 -5.71
CA LYS A 170 -15.72 30.80 -6.59
C LYS A 170 -15.53 30.47 -8.07
N ILE A 171 -14.35 30.05 -8.48
CA ILE A 171 -14.04 29.65 -9.86
C ILE A 171 -14.84 28.38 -10.23
N VAL A 172 -14.88 27.38 -9.36
CA VAL A 172 -15.68 26.16 -9.57
C VAL A 172 -17.18 26.49 -9.63
N LYS A 173 -17.68 27.39 -8.77
CA LYS A 173 -19.08 27.87 -8.83
C LYS A 173 -19.40 28.52 -10.17
N ALA A 174 -18.53 29.38 -10.65
CA ALA A 174 -18.69 30.02 -11.95
C ALA A 174 -18.64 29.01 -13.11
N LEU A 175 -17.84 27.97 -13.01
CA LEU A 175 -17.81 26.89 -13.99
C LEU A 175 -19.12 26.08 -13.97
N LEU A 176 -19.54 25.59 -12.82
CA LEU A 176 -20.76 24.78 -12.67
C LEU A 176 -22.03 25.47 -13.08
N SER A 177 -22.09 26.84 -12.96
CA SER A 177 -23.23 27.61 -13.44
C SER A 177 -23.31 27.70 -14.97
N LYS A 178 -22.19 27.55 -15.67
CA LYS A 178 -22.11 27.60 -17.15
C LYS A 178 -22.25 26.22 -17.80
N LEU A 179 -22.00 25.16 -17.07
CA LEU A 179 -22.00 23.82 -17.61
C LEU A 179 -23.43 23.23 -17.67
N PRO A 180 -23.80 22.56 -18.78
CA PRO A 180 -25.00 21.73 -18.84
C PRO A 180 -24.90 20.56 -17.86
N PRO A 181 -26.02 19.90 -17.56
CA PRO A 181 -26.00 18.67 -16.78
C PRO A 181 -25.01 17.65 -17.37
N GLN A 182 -24.19 17.07 -16.50
CA GLN A 182 -23.15 16.15 -16.93
C GLN A 182 -23.77 14.79 -17.32
N PRO A 183 -23.43 14.25 -18.49
CA PRO A 183 -24.01 13.00 -18.97
C PRO A 183 -23.62 11.84 -18.03
N GLU A 184 -24.54 10.85 -17.95
CA GLU A 184 -24.29 9.65 -17.17
C GLU A 184 -23.21 8.78 -17.82
N THR A 185 -22.44 8.13 -16.98
CA THR A 185 -21.34 7.25 -17.37
C THR A 185 -21.56 5.81 -16.94
N LEU A 186 -22.49 5.56 -16.01
CA LEU A 186 -22.88 4.23 -15.57
C LEU A 186 -24.32 3.96 -15.98
N PRO A 187 -24.63 2.78 -16.51
CA PRO A 187 -26.01 2.38 -16.84
C PRO A 187 -26.91 2.25 -15.61
N ASP A 188 -28.22 2.38 -15.80
CA ASP A 188 -29.22 2.29 -14.74
C ASP A 188 -29.21 0.93 -14.01
N TYR A 189 -28.87 -0.16 -14.73
CA TYR A 189 -28.80 -1.49 -14.11
C TYR A 189 -27.63 -1.64 -13.12
N ILE A 190 -26.69 -0.69 -13.08
CA ILE A 190 -25.64 -0.58 -12.04
C ILE A 190 -26.06 0.44 -10.99
N THR A 191 -26.54 1.63 -11.41
CA THR A 191 -26.79 2.74 -10.48
C THR A 191 -28.03 2.53 -9.61
N ALA A 192 -29.10 1.93 -10.15
CA ALA A 192 -30.34 1.75 -9.41
C ALA A 192 -30.25 0.73 -8.27
N PRO A 193 -29.70 -0.50 -8.47
CA PRO A 193 -29.54 -1.46 -7.37
C PRO A 193 -28.61 -0.96 -6.24
N LEU A 194 -27.60 -0.16 -6.60
CA LEU A 194 -26.65 0.39 -5.65
C LEU A 194 -27.10 1.73 -5.06
N HIS A 195 -28.28 2.21 -5.38
CA HIS A 195 -28.83 3.48 -4.93
C HIS A 195 -27.89 4.68 -5.14
N LEU A 196 -27.11 4.67 -6.23
CA LEU A 196 -26.15 5.72 -6.56
C LEU A 196 -26.88 6.92 -7.16
N VAL A 197 -26.49 8.11 -6.74
CA VAL A 197 -26.99 9.36 -7.33
C VAL A 197 -26.47 9.54 -8.78
N SER A 198 -27.17 10.36 -9.59
CA SER A 198 -26.70 10.64 -10.95
C SER A 198 -25.32 11.33 -10.93
N ARG A 199 -24.59 11.20 -12.04
CA ARG A 199 -23.25 11.81 -12.16
C ARG A 199 -23.27 13.32 -11.99
N ASP A 200 -24.25 14.03 -12.58
CA ASP A 200 -24.39 15.47 -12.43
C ASP A 200 -24.65 15.85 -10.96
N ALA A 201 -25.57 15.14 -10.29
CA ALA A 201 -25.82 15.35 -8.87
C ALA A 201 -24.61 15.10 -7.99
N ALA A 202 -23.78 14.11 -8.35
CA ALA A 202 -22.55 13.78 -7.63
C ALA A 202 -21.47 14.87 -7.81
N ILE A 203 -21.22 15.32 -9.05
CA ILE A 203 -20.24 16.38 -9.34
C ILE A 203 -20.67 17.70 -8.66
N ARG A 204 -21.93 18.10 -8.77
CA ARG A 204 -22.42 19.30 -8.09
C ARG A 204 -22.40 19.13 -6.58
N GLY A 205 -22.80 17.95 -6.09
CA GLY A 205 -22.87 17.63 -4.65
C GLY A 205 -21.51 17.52 -3.96
N VAL A 206 -20.43 17.19 -4.67
CA VAL A 206 -19.08 17.16 -4.08
C VAL A 206 -18.49 18.56 -3.96
N HIS A 207 -18.81 19.46 -4.89
CA HIS A 207 -18.34 20.84 -4.86
C HIS A 207 -19.21 21.78 -4.03
N TYR A 208 -20.53 21.54 -3.98
CA TYR A 208 -21.52 22.35 -3.26
C TYR A 208 -22.55 21.50 -2.50
N PRO A 209 -22.13 20.80 -1.46
CA PRO A 209 -23.03 19.97 -0.69
C PRO A 209 -23.88 20.84 0.25
N HIS A 210 -25.21 20.68 0.17
CA HIS A 210 -26.13 21.32 1.10
C HIS A 210 -26.17 20.64 2.47
N THR A 211 -25.93 19.33 2.53
CA THR A 211 -25.93 18.55 3.75
C THR A 211 -24.80 17.52 3.74
N GLN A 212 -24.40 17.07 4.92
CA GLN A 212 -23.39 16.02 5.08
C GLN A 212 -23.80 14.72 4.37
N MET A 213 -25.07 14.33 4.45
CA MET A 213 -25.58 13.14 3.76
C MET A 213 -25.49 13.24 2.24
N LYS A 214 -25.84 14.41 1.65
CA LYS A 214 -25.71 14.62 0.19
C LYS A 214 -24.24 14.59 -0.24
N MET A 215 -23.35 15.16 0.56
CA MET A 215 -21.90 15.12 0.33
C MET A 215 -21.37 13.68 0.34
N GLN A 216 -21.76 12.88 1.32
CA GLN A 216 -21.35 11.47 1.40
C GLN A 216 -21.83 10.67 0.18
N LYS A 217 -23.11 10.80 -0.20
CA LYS A 217 -23.64 10.12 -1.41
C LYS A 217 -22.95 10.57 -2.70
N ALA A 218 -22.64 11.86 -2.82
CA ALA A 218 -21.89 12.38 -3.97
C ALA A 218 -20.49 11.78 -4.06
N ARG A 219 -19.76 11.74 -2.94
CA ARG A 219 -18.44 11.13 -2.86
C ARG A 219 -18.47 9.63 -3.14
N GLU A 220 -19.43 8.92 -2.56
CA GLU A 220 -19.61 7.48 -2.79
C GLU A 220 -19.82 7.16 -4.28
N ARG A 221 -20.69 7.92 -4.96
CA ARG A 221 -20.91 7.78 -6.40
C ARG A 221 -19.64 7.99 -7.23
N LEU A 222 -18.88 9.05 -6.95
CA LEU A 222 -17.66 9.35 -7.70
C LEU A 222 -16.53 8.36 -7.41
N LYS A 223 -16.37 7.95 -6.14
CA LYS A 223 -15.42 6.90 -5.76
C LYS A 223 -15.75 5.56 -6.42
N PHE A 224 -17.03 5.16 -6.39
CA PHE A 224 -17.46 3.94 -7.04
C PHE A 224 -17.16 3.98 -8.56
N GLU A 225 -17.51 5.08 -9.23
CA GLU A 225 -17.24 5.23 -10.67
C GLU A 225 -15.76 5.08 -10.99
N GLU A 226 -14.91 5.78 -10.25
CA GLU A 226 -13.45 5.74 -10.44
C GLU A 226 -12.90 4.32 -10.26
N LEU A 227 -13.25 3.65 -9.16
CA LEU A 227 -12.84 2.29 -8.86
C LEU A 227 -13.41 1.27 -9.84
N PHE A 228 -14.67 1.45 -10.26
CA PHE A 228 -15.32 0.56 -11.22
C PHE A 228 -14.60 0.56 -12.56
N TYR A 229 -14.26 1.74 -13.11
CA TYR A 229 -13.55 1.80 -14.40
C TYR A 229 -12.13 1.27 -14.30
N VAL A 230 -11.46 1.46 -13.16
CA VAL A 230 -10.16 0.83 -12.89
C VAL A 230 -10.29 -0.70 -12.92
N GLN A 231 -11.24 -1.27 -12.18
CA GLN A 231 -11.46 -2.72 -12.14
C GLN A 231 -11.92 -3.27 -13.48
N LEU A 232 -12.81 -2.57 -14.18
CA LEU A 232 -13.29 -2.98 -15.50
C LEU A 232 -12.14 -3.03 -16.53
N ASN A 233 -11.23 -2.06 -16.48
CA ASN A 233 -10.05 -2.06 -17.37
C ASN A 233 -9.11 -3.24 -17.07
N ILE A 234 -8.83 -3.50 -15.80
CA ILE A 234 -8.00 -4.62 -15.35
C ILE A 234 -8.61 -5.96 -15.81
N LEU A 235 -9.89 -6.17 -15.51
CA LEU A 235 -10.59 -7.42 -15.84
C LEU A 235 -10.71 -7.64 -17.36
N ARG A 236 -10.94 -6.56 -18.13
CA ARG A 236 -10.93 -6.62 -19.59
C ARG A 236 -9.56 -7.06 -20.13
N TYR A 237 -8.49 -6.48 -19.60
CA TYR A 237 -7.13 -6.87 -19.99
C TYR A 237 -6.88 -8.35 -19.70
N THR A 238 -7.20 -8.79 -18.48
CA THR A 238 -7.05 -10.19 -18.05
C THR A 238 -7.88 -11.14 -18.94
N ALA A 239 -9.14 -10.79 -19.24
CA ALA A 239 -10.00 -11.60 -20.11
C ALA A 239 -9.43 -11.72 -21.53
N ASN A 240 -8.94 -10.63 -22.11
CA ASN A 240 -8.30 -10.62 -23.42
C ASN A 240 -7.01 -11.44 -23.43
N HIS A 241 -6.20 -11.32 -22.38
CA HIS A 241 -4.97 -12.08 -22.24
C HIS A 241 -5.24 -13.59 -22.15
N ARG A 242 -6.21 -14.01 -21.32
CA ARG A 242 -6.62 -15.42 -21.17
C ARG A 242 -7.17 -16.04 -22.46
N ARG A 243 -7.73 -15.23 -23.35
CA ARG A 243 -8.21 -15.69 -24.68
C ARG A 243 -7.09 -15.83 -25.68
N LYS A 244 -6.12 -14.91 -25.64
CA LYS A 244 -5.00 -14.89 -26.58
C LYS A 244 -4.04 -16.05 -26.33
N TYR A 245 -3.84 -16.42 -25.07
CA TYR A 245 -2.87 -17.44 -24.69
C TYR A 245 -3.57 -18.69 -24.16
N ARG A 246 -3.42 -19.80 -24.90
CA ARG A 246 -3.82 -21.13 -24.42
C ARG A 246 -2.78 -21.61 -23.40
N GLY A 247 -3.23 -22.14 -22.27
CA GLY A 247 -2.38 -22.83 -21.29
C GLY A 247 -2.31 -24.32 -21.58
N TYR A 248 -1.43 -24.99 -20.85
CA TYR A 248 -1.39 -26.43 -20.85
C TYR A 248 -2.51 -27.00 -19.99
N LEU A 249 -3.03 -28.17 -20.39
CA LEU A 249 -4.01 -28.92 -19.61
C LEU A 249 -3.26 -29.94 -18.75
N LEU A 250 -3.37 -29.85 -17.42
CA LEU A 250 -2.67 -30.70 -16.44
C LEU A 250 -3.68 -31.44 -15.54
N PRO A 251 -4.51 -32.37 -16.10
CA PRO A 251 -5.61 -32.97 -15.36
C PRO A 251 -5.18 -34.09 -14.41
N ARG A 252 -3.98 -34.68 -14.62
CA ARG A 252 -3.57 -35.88 -13.93
C ARG A 252 -2.91 -35.58 -12.60
N ILE A 253 -3.40 -36.17 -11.51
CA ILE A 253 -2.70 -36.35 -10.26
C ILE A 253 -2.09 -37.76 -10.28
N GLY A 254 -0.81 -37.84 -10.56
CA GLY A 254 -0.15 -39.10 -10.84
C GLY A 254 0.59 -39.73 -9.65
N GLU A 255 1.59 -40.53 -9.97
CA GLU A 255 2.32 -41.32 -8.98
C GLU A 255 3.24 -40.48 -8.09
N HIS A 256 3.93 -39.46 -8.67
CA HIS A 256 4.85 -38.62 -7.90
C HIS A 256 4.12 -37.85 -6.82
N PHE A 257 2.99 -37.20 -7.17
CA PHE A 257 2.15 -36.50 -6.21
C PHE A 257 1.59 -37.43 -5.13
N ASN A 258 1.03 -38.58 -5.53
CA ASN A 258 0.41 -39.50 -4.60
C ASN A 258 1.43 -40.16 -3.65
N SER A 259 2.61 -40.54 -4.15
CA SER A 259 3.69 -41.09 -3.35
C SER A 259 4.24 -40.05 -2.38
N PHE A 260 4.46 -38.82 -2.84
CA PHE A 260 4.84 -37.72 -1.97
C PHE A 260 3.82 -37.52 -0.85
N PHE A 261 2.54 -37.42 -1.19
CA PHE A 261 1.46 -37.13 -0.23
C PHE A 261 1.30 -38.25 0.81
N LYS A 262 1.45 -39.53 0.42
CA LYS A 262 1.26 -40.67 1.30
C LYS A 262 2.51 -41.07 2.12
N GLN A 263 3.71 -40.85 1.57
CA GLN A 263 4.94 -41.39 2.16
C GLN A 263 5.83 -40.31 2.78
N ASN A 264 5.91 -39.15 2.17
CA ASN A 264 6.88 -38.11 2.54
C ASN A 264 6.24 -36.95 3.36
N LEU A 265 4.95 -36.73 3.24
CA LEU A 265 4.25 -35.71 4.02
C LEU A 265 3.90 -36.29 5.41
N LYS A 266 4.68 -35.87 6.42
CA LYS A 266 4.55 -36.38 7.81
C LYS A 266 3.53 -35.64 8.67
N PHE A 267 2.78 -34.69 8.11
CA PHE A 267 1.81 -33.87 8.80
C PHE A 267 0.60 -33.58 7.90
N GLU A 268 -0.50 -33.22 8.50
CA GLU A 268 -1.71 -32.84 7.76
C GLU A 268 -1.61 -31.42 7.21
N LEU A 269 -2.13 -31.23 6.00
CA LEU A 269 -2.30 -29.90 5.42
C LEU A 269 -3.38 -29.14 6.17
N THR A 270 -3.17 -27.84 6.34
CA THR A 270 -4.21 -26.92 6.86
C THR A 270 -5.37 -26.79 5.89
N GLY A 271 -6.53 -26.34 6.40
CA GLY A 271 -7.70 -26.07 5.56
C GLY A 271 -7.40 -25.07 4.45
N ALA A 272 -6.63 -24.04 4.76
CA ALA A 272 -6.20 -23.03 3.80
C ALA A 272 -5.28 -23.60 2.70
N GLN A 273 -4.32 -24.46 3.07
CA GLN A 273 -3.45 -25.10 2.08
C GLN A 273 -4.23 -26.04 1.14
N LYS A 274 -5.19 -26.82 1.68
CA LYS A 274 -6.08 -27.67 0.87
C LYS A 274 -6.91 -26.83 -0.10
N ARG A 275 -7.51 -25.74 0.37
CA ARG A 275 -8.29 -24.80 -0.46
C ARG A 275 -7.46 -24.24 -1.61
N VAL A 276 -6.27 -23.71 -1.32
CA VAL A 276 -5.37 -23.13 -2.33
C VAL A 276 -4.92 -24.19 -3.35
N MET A 277 -4.65 -25.42 -2.92
CA MET A 277 -4.32 -26.52 -3.85
C MET A 277 -5.48 -26.85 -4.78
N HIS A 278 -6.73 -26.86 -4.28
CA HIS A 278 -7.91 -27.06 -5.14
C HIS A 278 -8.07 -25.92 -6.17
N GLU A 279 -7.82 -24.66 -5.76
CA GLU A 279 -7.86 -23.53 -6.69
C GLU A 279 -6.80 -23.65 -7.79
N ILE A 280 -5.55 -23.99 -7.43
CA ILE A 280 -4.46 -24.22 -8.39
C ILE A 280 -4.80 -25.36 -9.36
N GLN A 281 -5.30 -26.50 -8.84
CA GLN A 281 -5.68 -27.64 -9.63
C GLN A 281 -6.84 -27.29 -10.59
N ALA A 282 -7.84 -26.57 -10.12
CA ALA A 282 -8.95 -26.12 -10.96
C ALA A 282 -8.45 -25.26 -12.12
N ASP A 283 -7.54 -24.32 -11.89
CA ASP A 283 -6.95 -23.50 -12.94
C ASP A 283 -6.18 -24.33 -13.97
N MET A 284 -5.33 -25.26 -13.51
CA MET A 284 -4.52 -26.13 -14.37
C MET A 284 -5.39 -27.06 -15.24
N ASN A 285 -6.65 -27.29 -14.85
CA ASN A 285 -7.62 -28.10 -15.59
C ASN A 285 -8.45 -27.32 -16.60
N THR A 286 -8.28 -26.00 -16.73
CA THR A 286 -9.08 -25.17 -17.66
C THR A 286 -8.56 -25.14 -19.09
N GLY A 287 -7.30 -25.57 -19.34
CA GLY A 287 -6.62 -25.35 -20.62
C GLY A 287 -6.31 -23.88 -20.91
N ARG A 288 -6.43 -22.99 -19.92
CA ARG A 288 -6.03 -21.59 -19.94
C ARG A 288 -4.77 -21.43 -19.10
N GLN A 289 -3.93 -20.44 -19.42
CA GLN A 289 -2.76 -20.15 -18.60
C GLN A 289 -3.20 -19.71 -17.20
N MET A 290 -2.78 -20.45 -16.17
CA MET A 290 -2.90 -20.01 -14.79
C MET A 290 -1.91 -18.88 -14.53
N ASN A 291 -2.36 -17.80 -13.94
CA ASN A 291 -1.52 -16.72 -13.43
C ASN A 291 -2.00 -16.37 -12.01
N ARG A 292 -1.40 -16.98 -10.99
CA ARG A 292 -1.93 -16.98 -9.62
C ARG A 292 -0.92 -16.49 -8.60
N LEU A 293 -1.35 -15.59 -7.70
CA LEU A 293 -0.60 -15.12 -6.54
C LEU A 293 -1.04 -15.89 -5.29
N VAL A 294 -0.12 -16.62 -4.69
CA VAL A 294 -0.30 -17.25 -3.39
C VAL A 294 0.37 -16.39 -2.32
N GLN A 295 -0.43 -15.79 -1.47
CA GLN A 295 0.07 -14.98 -0.36
C GLN A 295 -0.23 -15.65 0.99
N GLY A 296 0.63 -15.41 1.95
CA GLY A 296 0.49 -15.94 3.32
C GLY A 296 1.70 -15.58 4.15
N ASP A 297 1.54 -15.61 5.45
CA ASP A 297 2.61 -15.28 6.39
C ASP A 297 3.87 -16.14 6.20
N VAL A 298 4.98 -15.66 6.77
CA VAL A 298 6.24 -16.41 6.81
C VAL A 298 5.99 -17.74 7.53
N GLY A 299 6.31 -18.86 6.86
CA GLY A 299 6.11 -20.19 7.39
C GLY A 299 4.68 -20.74 7.31
N SER A 300 3.77 -20.14 6.52
CA SER A 300 2.43 -20.68 6.23
C SER A 300 2.45 -21.92 5.31
N GLY A 301 3.63 -22.30 4.79
CA GLY A 301 3.79 -23.48 3.94
C GLY A 301 3.62 -23.23 2.45
N LYS A 302 3.80 -22.01 1.96
CA LYS A 302 3.75 -21.66 0.53
C LYS A 302 4.64 -22.54 -0.34
N THR A 303 5.86 -22.81 0.10
CA THR A 303 6.82 -23.69 -0.60
C THR A 303 6.28 -25.12 -0.78
N LEU A 304 5.54 -25.63 0.21
CA LEU A 304 4.91 -26.94 0.12
C LEU A 304 3.80 -26.97 -0.93
N VAL A 305 2.96 -25.94 -0.96
CA VAL A 305 1.91 -25.75 -1.98
C VAL A 305 2.53 -25.65 -3.37
N ALA A 306 3.61 -24.90 -3.53
CA ALA A 306 4.35 -24.81 -4.78
C ALA A 306 4.95 -26.16 -5.21
N LEU A 307 5.53 -26.92 -4.27
CA LEU A 307 6.05 -28.27 -4.56
C LEU A 307 4.94 -29.22 -5.05
N MET A 308 3.79 -29.21 -4.40
CA MET A 308 2.64 -30.03 -4.82
C MET A 308 2.17 -29.64 -6.24
N ALA A 309 2.13 -28.35 -6.56
CA ALA A 309 1.82 -27.88 -7.90
C ALA A 309 2.86 -28.30 -8.94
N MET A 310 4.16 -28.25 -8.59
CA MET A 310 5.24 -28.74 -9.45
C MET A 310 5.15 -30.24 -9.71
N LEU A 311 4.77 -31.05 -8.70
CA LEU A 311 4.57 -32.48 -8.88
C LEU A 311 3.39 -32.80 -9.80
N ILE A 312 2.31 -32.00 -9.78
CA ILE A 312 1.22 -32.14 -10.76
C ILE A 312 1.76 -31.88 -12.19
N ALA A 313 2.60 -30.87 -12.37
CA ALA A 313 3.19 -30.61 -13.69
C ALA A 313 4.06 -31.80 -14.15
N VAL A 314 4.91 -32.35 -13.27
CA VAL A 314 5.77 -33.51 -13.55
C VAL A 314 4.93 -34.76 -13.88
N ASP A 315 3.85 -35.03 -13.15
CA ASP A 315 2.93 -36.15 -13.41
C ASP A 315 2.22 -36.07 -14.75
N ASN A 316 2.16 -34.88 -15.35
CA ASN A 316 1.60 -34.67 -16.69
C ASN A 316 2.68 -34.57 -17.79
N GLY A 317 3.93 -34.93 -17.49
CA GLY A 317 5.04 -34.98 -18.45
C GLY A 317 5.65 -33.60 -18.75
N PHE A 318 5.45 -32.62 -17.89
CA PHE A 318 6.04 -31.30 -18.01
C PHE A 318 7.17 -31.09 -16.99
N GLN A 319 8.04 -30.16 -17.31
CA GLN A 319 9.04 -29.66 -16.37
C GLN A 319 8.45 -28.49 -15.57
N ALA A 320 9.01 -28.29 -14.37
CA ALA A 320 8.72 -27.13 -13.55
C ALA A 320 10.00 -26.34 -13.22
N CYS A 321 9.88 -25.03 -13.02
CA CYS A 321 10.98 -24.24 -12.48
C CYS A 321 10.54 -23.44 -11.27
N MET A 322 11.49 -23.17 -10.35
CA MET A 322 11.30 -22.33 -9.19
C MET A 322 12.36 -21.24 -9.13
N MET A 323 11.94 -20.01 -9.17
CA MET A 323 12.81 -18.84 -9.12
C MET A 323 12.80 -18.22 -7.73
N ALA A 324 13.99 -17.99 -7.18
CA ALA A 324 14.21 -17.28 -5.94
C ALA A 324 15.00 -15.98 -6.17
N PRO A 325 14.81 -14.93 -5.38
CA PRO A 325 15.48 -13.65 -5.57
C PRO A 325 16.99 -13.68 -5.26
N THR A 326 17.45 -14.65 -4.47
CA THR A 326 18.85 -14.79 -4.07
C THR A 326 19.34 -16.24 -4.17
N GLU A 327 20.65 -16.41 -4.27
CA GLU A 327 21.28 -17.73 -4.33
C GLU A 327 21.03 -18.54 -3.04
N ILE A 328 21.15 -17.90 -1.88
CA ILE A 328 20.88 -18.54 -0.57
C ILE A 328 19.45 -19.09 -0.50
N LEU A 329 18.47 -18.33 -0.97
CA LEU A 329 17.07 -18.82 -1.00
C LEU A 329 16.89 -19.96 -1.99
N ALA A 330 17.54 -19.89 -3.16
CA ALA A 330 17.49 -20.96 -4.14
C ALA A 330 18.08 -22.26 -3.59
N GLU A 331 19.19 -22.19 -2.86
CA GLU A 331 19.81 -23.34 -2.19
C GLU A 331 18.93 -23.91 -1.07
N GLN A 332 18.27 -23.05 -0.29
CA GLN A 332 17.32 -23.49 0.73
C GLN A 332 16.09 -24.18 0.14
N HIS A 333 15.55 -23.62 -0.95
CA HIS A 333 14.45 -24.26 -1.68
C HIS A 333 14.89 -25.62 -2.21
N LEU A 334 16.08 -25.70 -2.83
CA LEU A 334 16.63 -26.98 -3.30
C LEU A 334 16.73 -27.99 -2.17
N ALA A 335 17.34 -27.61 -1.04
CA ALA A 335 17.52 -28.50 0.12
C ALA A 335 16.16 -29.00 0.66
N THR A 336 15.21 -28.09 0.83
CA THR A 336 13.85 -28.39 1.29
C THR A 336 13.11 -29.31 0.31
N ILE A 337 13.18 -29.02 -0.99
CA ILE A 337 12.53 -29.83 -2.03
C ILE A 337 13.15 -31.22 -2.09
N LYS A 338 14.48 -31.35 -2.05
CA LYS A 338 15.18 -32.64 -2.06
C LYS A 338 14.84 -33.48 -0.84
N ASP A 339 14.71 -32.85 0.34
CA ASP A 339 14.32 -33.57 1.55
C ASP A 339 12.88 -34.11 1.44
N PHE A 340 11.96 -33.29 0.95
CA PHE A 340 10.59 -33.73 0.70
C PHE A 340 10.46 -34.79 -0.39
N LEU A 341 11.33 -34.83 -1.38
CA LEU A 341 11.29 -35.78 -2.50
C LEU A 341 12.18 -36.97 -2.30
N LYS A 342 12.75 -37.17 -1.10
CA LYS A 342 13.64 -38.29 -0.80
C LYS A 342 12.97 -39.62 -1.08
N GLY A 343 13.61 -40.45 -1.92
CA GLY A 343 13.09 -41.75 -2.32
C GLY A 343 12.13 -41.75 -3.51
N LEU A 344 11.78 -40.56 -4.04
CA LEU A 344 10.99 -40.42 -5.27
C LEU A 344 11.91 -40.21 -6.47
N ASN A 345 11.50 -40.73 -7.63
CA ASN A 345 12.26 -40.57 -8.89
C ASN A 345 12.00 -39.23 -9.56
N VAL A 346 12.28 -38.13 -8.84
CA VAL A 346 12.18 -36.76 -9.34
C VAL A 346 13.54 -36.07 -9.25
N ARG A 347 14.15 -35.78 -10.39
CA ARG A 347 15.44 -35.09 -10.44
C ARG A 347 15.26 -33.59 -10.30
N VAL A 348 15.92 -33.00 -9.28
CA VAL A 348 15.90 -31.57 -8.98
C VAL A 348 17.33 -31.04 -9.00
N GLU A 349 17.55 -29.97 -9.78
CA GLU A 349 18.86 -29.34 -9.94
C GLU A 349 18.84 -27.85 -9.60
N LEU A 350 20.02 -27.28 -9.27
CA LEU A 350 20.21 -25.88 -8.94
C LEU A 350 20.96 -25.16 -10.08
N LEU A 351 20.42 -24.02 -10.52
CA LEU A 351 21.08 -23.15 -11.49
C LEU A 351 21.15 -21.70 -10.96
N THR A 352 22.36 -21.29 -10.55
CA THR A 352 22.66 -19.93 -10.08
C THR A 352 23.91 -19.42 -10.78
N GLY A 353 24.28 -18.15 -10.53
CA GLY A 353 25.48 -17.52 -11.08
C GLY A 353 26.80 -18.20 -10.65
N ILE A 354 26.80 -18.88 -9.52
CA ILE A 354 28.00 -19.61 -9.00
C ILE A 354 28.22 -20.92 -9.75
N VAL A 355 27.17 -21.56 -10.28
CA VAL A 355 27.29 -22.83 -11.01
C VAL A 355 27.93 -22.61 -12.36
N LYS A 356 29.18 -23.08 -12.54
CA LYS A 356 30.01 -22.87 -13.74
C LYS A 356 30.56 -24.20 -14.29
N GLY A 357 31.15 -24.10 -15.47
CA GLY A 357 31.91 -25.19 -16.08
C GLY A 357 31.10 -26.43 -16.41
N LYS A 358 31.68 -27.59 -16.17
CA LYS A 358 31.11 -28.90 -16.54
C LYS A 358 29.74 -29.14 -15.88
N LYS A 359 29.58 -28.78 -14.60
CA LYS A 359 28.32 -28.96 -13.86
C LYS A 359 27.17 -28.15 -14.48
N ARG A 360 27.44 -26.88 -14.87
CA ARG A 360 26.43 -26.06 -15.56
C ARG A 360 26.00 -26.71 -16.88
N LYS A 361 26.97 -27.23 -17.65
CA LYS A 361 26.69 -27.88 -18.94
C LYS A 361 25.83 -29.13 -18.75
N GLU A 362 26.15 -30.00 -17.79
CA GLU A 362 25.37 -31.20 -17.46
C GLU A 362 23.92 -30.86 -17.03
N ILE A 363 23.74 -29.78 -16.26
CA ILE A 363 22.40 -29.33 -15.86
C ILE A 363 21.62 -28.83 -17.08
N LEU A 364 22.24 -28.01 -17.92
CA LEU A 364 21.58 -27.48 -19.12
C LEU A 364 21.22 -28.59 -20.12
N GLU A 365 22.11 -29.58 -20.32
CA GLU A 365 21.81 -30.76 -21.13
C GLU A 365 20.62 -31.56 -20.54
N GLY A 366 20.60 -31.79 -19.23
CA GLY A 366 19.48 -32.46 -18.58
C GLY A 366 18.15 -31.67 -18.62
N VAL A 367 18.19 -30.33 -18.69
CA VAL A 367 16.99 -29.51 -18.90
C VAL A 367 16.46 -29.67 -20.33
N VAL A 368 17.37 -29.68 -21.32
CA VAL A 368 17.01 -29.87 -22.73
C VAL A 368 16.48 -31.27 -23.04
N THR A 369 17.04 -32.31 -22.41
CA THR A 369 16.57 -33.71 -22.60
C THR A 369 15.29 -34.00 -21.82
N GLY A 370 14.92 -33.18 -20.82
CA GLY A 370 13.80 -33.46 -19.93
C GLY A 370 14.13 -34.31 -18.72
N ASP A 371 15.41 -34.75 -18.55
CA ASP A 371 15.85 -35.57 -17.39
C ASP A 371 15.78 -34.76 -16.09
N VAL A 372 15.96 -33.44 -16.15
CA VAL A 372 15.74 -32.54 -15.03
C VAL A 372 14.26 -32.18 -14.97
N HIS A 373 13.55 -32.68 -13.98
CA HIS A 373 12.11 -32.46 -13.80
C HIS A 373 11.82 -31.11 -13.17
N ILE A 374 12.62 -30.69 -12.17
CA ILE A 374 12.45 -29.40 -11.47
C ILE A 374 13.78 -28.66 -11.47
N LEU A 375 13.79 -27.44 -11.99
CA LEU A 375 14.95 -26.55 -11.98
C LEU A 375 14.72 -25.42 -10.95
N VAL A 376 15.54 -25.38 -9.90
CA VAL A 376 15.53 -24.29 -8.90
C VAL A 376 16.66 -23.34 -9.21
N GLY A 377 16.47 -22.03 -9.09
CA GLY A 377 17.55 -21.07 -9.30
C GLY A 377 17.15 -19.62 -9.10
N THR A 378 18.05 -18.73 -9.51
CA THR A 378 17.82 -17.30 -9.51
C THR A 378 17.39 -16.83 -10.92
N HIS A 379 17.62 -15.57 -11.25
CA HIS A 379 17.44 -15.06 -12.61
C HIS A 379 18.18 -15.87 -13.70
N ALA A 380 19.16 -16.67 -13.33
CA ALA A 380 19.85 -17.58 -14.26
C ALA A 380 18.90 -18.56 -14.97
N VAL A 381 17.76 -18.91 -14.37
CA VAL A 381 16.73 -19.79 -14.96
C VAL A 381 16.07 -19.18 -16.19
N ILE A 382 15.97 -17.86 -16.27
CA ILE A 382 15.31 -17.14 -17.39
C ILE A 382 16.30 -16.71 -18.48
N GLU A 383 17.60 -16.97 -18.33
CA GLU A 383 18.60 -16.67 -19.37
C GLU A 383 18.26 -17.42 -20.67
N ASP A 384 18.57 -16.83 -21.80
CA ASP A 384 18.28 -17.40 -23.13
C ASP A 384 19.00 -18.73 -23.38
N THR A 385 20.10 -18.97 -22.69
CA THR A 385 20.86 -20.24 -22.71
C THR A 385 20.12 -21.41 -22.06
N VAL A 386 19.11 -21.16 -21.23
CA VAL A 386 18.29 -22.19 -20.57
C VAL A 386 17.11 -22.51 -21.47
N GLN A 387 17.14 -23.68 -22.09
CA GLN A 387 16.07 -24.16 -22.97
C GLN A 387 15.44 -25.39 -22.33
N PHE A 388 14.18 -25.27 -21.95
CA PHE A 388 13.42 -26.38 -21.41
C PHE A 388 12.93 -27.30 -22.53
N HIS A 389 12.89 -28.61 -22.26
CA HIS A 389 12.22 -29.55 -23.13
C HIS A 389 10.72 -29.27 -23.22
N ASN A 390 10.09 -29.11 -22.08
CA ASN A 390 8.64 -28.86 -22.00
C ASN A 390 8.25 -28.20 -20.65
N LEU A 391 8.45 -26.88 -20.51
CA LEU A 391 8.14 -26.17 -19.27
C LEU A 391 6.61 -25.97 -19.13
N GLY A 392 5.99 -26.59 -18.11
CA GLY A 392 4.55 -26.46 -17.83
C GLY A 392 4.20 -25.52 -16.69
N LEU A 393 5.08 -25.36 -15.71
CA LEU A 393 4.85 -24.51 -14.53
C LEU A 393 6.12 -23.73 -14.15
N ALA A 394 5.97 -22.42 -13.94
CA ALA A 394 6.99 -21.58 -13.34
C ALA A 394 6.49 -21.02 -12.01
N VAL A 395 7.24 -21.24 -10.94
CA VAL A 395 7.03 -20.71 -9.60
C VAL A 395 7.99 -19.56 -9.39
N VAL A 396 7.49 -18.41 -8.92
CA VAL A 396 8.28 -17.19 -8.63
C VAL A 396 8.11 -16.84 -7.16
N ASP A 397 9.19 -16.89 -6.39
CA ASP A 397 9.15 -16.52 -4.97
C ASP A 397 9.54 -15.05 -4.78
N GLU A 398 8.85 -14.34 -3.88
CA GLU A 398 9.04 -12.92 -3.55
C GLU A 398 8.96 -12.00 -4.78
N GLN A 399 7.79 -11.97 -5.41
CA GLN A 399 7.52 -11.24 -6.66
C GLN A 399 7.99 -9.78 -6.69
N HIS A 400 7.92 -9.06 -5.57
CA HIS A 400 8.30 -7.65 -5.50
C HIS A 400 9.75 -7.36 -5.92
N ARG A 401 10.57 -8.41 -6.07
CA ARG A 401 11.96 -8.33 -6.56
C ARG A 401 12.12 -8.70 -8.04
N PHE A 402 11.02 -9.11 -8.71
CA PHE A 402 11.04 -9.49 -10.13
C PHE A 402 10.16 -8.54 -10.95
N GLY A 403 10.77 -7.86 -11.92
CA GLY A 403 10.05 -6.95 -12.82
C GLY A 403 9.18 -7.68 -13.86
N VAL A 404 8.24 -6.94 -14.46
CA VAL A 404 7.33 -7.42 -15.52
C VAL A 404 8.11 -8.01 -16.71
N ALA A 405 9.22 -7.39 -17.11
CA ALA A 405 10.07 -7.86 -18.19
C ALA A 405 10.67 -9.26 -17.96
N GLN A 406 10.89 -9.65 -16.70
CA GLN A 406 11.42 -10.97 -16.35
C GLN A 406 10.33 -12.04 -16.45
N ARG A 407 9.09 -11.73 -16.10
CA ARG A 407 7.93 -12.63 -16.30
C ARG A 407 7.68 -12.87 -17.80
N ALA A 408 7.77 -11.85 -18.61
CA ALA A 408 7.62 -11.98 -20.07
C ALA A 408 8.64 -12.95 -20.69
N LYS A 409 9.87 -13.01 -20.15
CA LYS A 409 10.89 -13.99 -20.59
C LYS A 409 10.50 -15.44 -20.23
N LEU A 410 9.81 -15.67 -19.11
CA LEU A 410 9.29 -17.01 -18.77
C LEU A 410 8.22 -17.47 -19.77
N TRP A 411 7.38 -16.57 -20.25
CA TRP A 411 6.35 -16.90 -21.23
C TRP A 411 6.94 -17.38 -22.57
N ALA A 412 8.08 -16.84 -22.94
CA ALA A 412 8.77 -17.22 -24.18
C ALA A 412 9.54 -18.55 -24.11
N LYS A 413 9.59 -19.22 -22.94
CA LYS A 413 10.36 -20.46 -22.75
C LYS A 413 9.71 -21.72 -23.29
N ASN A 414 8.47 -21.65 -23.78
CA ASN A 414 7.78 -22.76 -24.43
C ASN A 414 6.85 -22.26 -25.53
N GLN A 415 6.31 -23.16 -26.38
CA GLN A 415 5.39 -22.84 -27.47
C GLN A 415 4.11 -22.19 -26.95
N ASN A 416 3.51 -22.77 -25.89
CA ASN A 416 2.48 -22.11 -25.08
C ASN A 416 3.11 -21.60 -23.79
N PRO A 417 2.66 -20.44 -23.25
CA PRO A 417 3.19 -19.94 -22.01
C PRO A 417 2.91 -20.94 -20.86
N PRO A 418 3.90 -21.21 -19.99
CA PRO A 418 3.72 -22.06 -18.82
C PRO A 418 2.71 -21.42 -17.85
N HIS A 419 2.12 -22.22 -16.98
CA HIS A 419 1.41 -21.72 -15.81
C HIS A 419 2.37 -20.94 -14.92
N ILE A 420 1.91 -19.84 -14.33
CA ILE A 420 2.68 -18.99 -13.41
C ILE A 420 2.07 -19.04 -12.02
N LEU A 421 2.86 -19.43 -11.05
CA LEU A 421 2.53 -19.40 -9.64
C LEU A 421 3.47 -18.43 -8.92
N VAL A 422 2.95 -17.32 -8.49
CA VAL A 422 3.71 -16.31 -7.77
C VAL A 422 3.49 -16.48 -6.27
N MET A 423 4.54 -16.36 -5.48
CA MET A 423 4.44 -16.42 -4.03
C MET A 423 4.96 -15.14 -3.39
N THR A 424 4.37 -14.73 -2.28
CA THR A 424 4.89 -13.65 -1.44
C THR A 424 4.71 -13.96 0.04
N ALA A 425 5.73 -13.67 0.84
CA ALA A 425 5.67 -13.75 2.29
C ALA A 425 5.22 -12.43 2.95
N THR A 426 5.13 -11.35 2.17
CA THR A 426 4.50 -10.11 2.62
C THR A 426 3.01 -10.20 2.38
N PRO A 427 2.18 -10.25 3.43
CA PRO A 427 0.76 -10.11 3.26
C PRO A 427 0.46 -8.75 2.64
N ILE A 428 -0.27 -8.76 1.54
CA ILE A 428 -0.73 -7.55 0.86
C ILE A 428 -2.23 -7.48 1.12
N PRO A 429 -2.77 -6.33 1.56
CA PRO A 429 -4.20 -6.19 1.72
C PRO A 429 -4.93 -6.65 0.46
N ARG A 430 -5.97 -7.48 0.62
CA ARG A 430 -6.66 -8.12 -0.51
C ARG A 430 -7.13 -7.09 -1.56
N THR A 431 -7.64 -5.97 -1.10
CA THR A 431 -8.11 -4.86 -1.95
C THR A 431 -6.99 -4.23 -2.77
N LEU A 432 -5.82 -4.03 -2.16
CA LEU A 432 -4.64 -3.51 -2.83
C LEU A 432 -4.11 -4.55 -3.84
N ALA A 433 -4.06 -5.82 -3.45
CA ALA A 433 -3.61 -6.90 -4.33
C ALA A 433 -4.52 -7.05 -5.58
N MET A 434 -5.84 -6.96 -5.43
CA MET A 434 -6.80 -6.97 -6.53
C MET A 434 -6.64 -5.80 -7.50
N THR A 435 -6.06 -4.71 -7.05
CA THR A 435 -5.87 -3.50 -7.85
C THR A 435 -4.48 -3.49 -8.52
N ILE A 436 -3.42 -3.77 -7.75
CA ILE A 436 -2.03 -3.72 -8.24
C ILE A 436 -1.69 -4.97 -9.09
N TYR A 437 -2.19 -6.13 -8.67
CA TYR A 437 -1.94 -7.42 -9.33
C TYR A 437 -3.23 -7.96 -9.97
N GLY A 438 -3.99 -7.07 -10.59
CA GLY A 438 -5.31 -7.41 -11.12
C GLY A 438 -5.31 -8.45 -12.26
N ASP A 439 -4.14 -8.73 -12.84
CA ASP A 439 -3.88 -9.80 -13.79
C ASP A 439 -3.66 -11.17 -13.12
N LEU A 440 -3.46 -11.20 -11.78
CA LEU A 440 -3.28 -12.42 -11.01
C LEU A 440 -4.57 -12.81 -10.27
N ASP A 441 -4.89 -14.10 -10.28
CA ASP A 441 -5.85 -14.68 -9.35
C ASP A 441 -5.21 -14.80 -7.97
N ILE A 442 -5.91 -14.43 -6.91
CA ILE A 442 -5.33 -14.34 -5.56
C ILE A 442 -5.82 -15.49 -4.70
N SER A 443 -4.87 -16.23 -4.15
CA SER A 443 -5.08 -17.25 -3.11
C SER A 443 -4.41 -16.84 -1.81
N VAL A 444 -5.08 -17.07 -0.70
CA VAL A 444 -4.61 -16.69 0.63
C VAL A 444 -4.44 -17.91 1.51
N ILE A 445 -3.25 -18.10 2.09
CA ILE A 445 -2.99 -19.07 3.16
C ILE A 445 -3.02 -18.29 4.47
N ASP A 446 -4.18 -18.26 5.09
CA ASP A 446 -4.51 -17.54 6.33
C ASP A 446 -4.42 -18.40 7.60
N GLU A 447 -3.92 -19.62 7.48
CA GLU A 447 -3.70 -20.54 8.58
C GLU A 447 -2.21 -20.88 8.70
N LEU A 448 -1.73 -21.00 9.94
CA LEU A 448 -0.39 -21.49 10.24
C LEU A 448 -0.42 -23.02 10.42
N PRO A 449 0.66 -23.73 10.05
CA PRO A 449 0.77 -25.17 10.29
C PRO A 449 0.60 -25.52 11.76
N PRO A 450 0.00 -26.69 12.07
CA PRO A 450 -0.20 -27.12 13.45
C PRO A 450 1.12 -27.27 14.22
N GLY A 451 1.09 -26.99 15.52
CA GLY A 451 2.25 -27.05 16.41
C GLY A 451 3.11 -25.78 16.50
N ARG A 452 2.84 -24.78 15.68
CA ARG A 452 3.54 -23.50 15.76
C ARG A 452 2.94 -22.60 16.86
N LYS A 453 3.79 -22.11 17.76
CA LYS A 453 3.36 -21.19 18.83
C LYS A 453 3.36 -19.75 18.31
N PRO A 454 2.36 -18.92 18.70
CA PRO A 454 2.36 -17.50 18.40
C PRO A 454 3.60 -16.81 18.98
N ILE A 455 4.21 -15.91 18.21
CA ILE A 455 5.36 -15.12 18.65
C ILE A 455 4.87 -14.06 19.63
N GLN A 456 5.45 -14.00 20.82
CA GLN A 456 5.15 -12.94 21.78
C GLN A 456 5.91 -11.68 21.39
N THR A 457 5.18 -10.63 21.00
CA THR A 457 5.77 -9.35 20.67
C THR A 457 5.67 -8.41 21.87
N LEU A 458 6.81 -7.85 22.30
CA LEU A 458 6.92 -6.96 23.44
C LEU A 458 7.51 -5.62 22.98
N HIS A 459 6.97 -4.52 23.49
CA HIS A 459 7.56 -3.20 23.34
C HIS A 459 8.32 -2.82 24.60
N LYS A 460 9.56 -2.34 24.47
CA LYS A 460 10.44 -1.88 25.53
C LYS A 460 11.03 -0.53 25.18
N TYR A 461 11.21 0.31 26.18
CA TYR A 461 11.95 1.57 26.02
C TYR A 461 13.46 1.35 26.23
N ASP A 462 14.27 2.20 25.63
CA ASP A 462 15.74 2.22 25.77
C ASP A 462 16.23 2.29 27.23
N THR A 463 15.43 2.84 28.13
CA THR A 463 15.69 2.83 29.58
C THR A 463 15.58 1.45 30.24
N GLN A 464 15.03 0.45 29.54
CA GLN A 464 14.78 -0.91 30.06
C GLN A 464 15.81 -1.94 29.57
N MET A 465 16.97 -1.49 29.02
CA MET A 465 17.97 -2.37 28.40
C MET A 465 18.55 -3.42 29.36
N THR A 466 18.73 -3.11 30.63
CA THR A 466 19.24 -4.06 31.63
C THR A 466 18.33 -5.30 31.76
N THR A 467 17.02 -5.06 31.80
CA THR A 467 16.03 -6.15 31.84
C THR A 467 16.07 -6.99 30.56
N LEU A 468 16.21 -6.34 29.41
CA LEU A 468 16.34 -6.99 28.12
C LEU A 468 17.59 -7.88 28.06
N TYR A 469 18.76 -7.37 28.45
CA TYR A 469 20.00 -8.13 28.43
C TYR A 469 19.97 -9.35 29.36
N ASN A 470 19.33 -9.24 30.51
CA ASN A 470 19.12 -10.37 31.41
C ASN A 470 18.22 -11.43 30.78
N GLY A 471 17.16 -11.03 30.09
CA GLY A 471 16.29 -11.94 29.33
C GLY A 471 17.04 -12.64 28.18
N ILE A 472 17.92 -11.92 27.47
CA ILE A 472 18.78 -12.50 26.41
C ILE A 472 19.71 -13.57 27.01
N ARG A 473 20.41 -13.27 28.12
CA ARG A 473 21.28 -14.26 28.82
C ARG A 473 20.51 -15.52 29.17
N GLN A 474 19.32 -15.38 29.72
CA GLN A 474 18.47 -16.51 30.08
C GLN A 474 18.14 -17.38 28.85
N GLN A 475 17.81 -16.76 27.73
CA GLN A 475 17.49 -17.52 26.51
C GLN A 475 18.73 -18.22 25.93
N ILE A 476 19.90 -17.59 25.97
CA ILE A 476 21.15 -18.22 25.52
C ILE A 476 21.52 -19.40 26.43
N THR A 477 21.33 -19.27 27.74
CA THR A 477 21.57 -20.38 28.71
C THR A 477 20.66 -21.58 28.43
N LEU A 478 19.47 -21.35 27.89
CA LEU A 478 18.56 -22.40 27.39
C LEU A 478 18.98 -22.97 26.02
N GLY A 479 20.16 -22.62 25.52
CA GLY A 479 20.70 -23.06 24.24
C GLY A 479 20.11 -22.38 23.00
N ARG A 480 19.45 -21.25 23.15
CA ARG A 480 18.76 -20.54 22.05
C ARG A 480 19.62 -19.46 21.44
N GLN A 481 19.31 -19.12 20.20
CA GLN A 481 20.02 -18.09 19.43
C GLN A 481 19.17 -16.83 19.28
N ILE A 482 19.87 -15.68 19.17
CA ILE A 482 19.29 -14.34 19.25
C ILE A 482 19.65 -13.55 18.00
N TYR A 483 18.67 -12.90 17.39
CA TYR A 483 18.86 -11.84 16.40
C TYR A 483 18.78 -10.48 17.08
N ILE A 484 19.72 -9.58 16.77
CA ILE A 484 19.67 -8.15 17.14
C ILE A 484 19.80 -7.33 15.87
N VAL A 485 18.77 -6.54 15.53
CA VAL A 485 18.69 -5.81 14.27
C VAL A 485 18.68 -4.32 14.53
N TYR A 486 19.58 -3.59 13.83
CA TYR A 486 19.66 -2.14 13.83
C TYR A 486 19.05 -1.57 12.53
N PRO A 487 18.41 -0.38 12.56
CA PRO A 487 17.88 0.26 11.36
C PRO A 487 19.00 0.77 10.46
N LEU A 488 18.70 0.90 9.15
CA LEU A 488 19.50 1.68 8.22
C LEU A 488 19.07 3.15 8.29
N ILE A 489 20.01 4.08 8.38
CA ILE A 489 19.75 5.53 8.34
C ILE A 489 19.97 6.00 6.91
N SER A 490 18.90 6.36 6.19
CA SER A 490 18.93 6.62 4.75
C SER A 490 19.78 7.80 4.27
N GLU A 491 20.29 8.66 5.16
CA GLU A 491 21.04 9.86 4.77
C GLU A 491 22.56 9.64 4.60
N SER A 492 23.14 8.57 5.14
CA SER A 492 24.54 8.24 4.97
C SER A 492 24.84 6.78 5.32
N GLU A 493 25.09 5.97 4.31
CA GLU A 493 25.53 4.56 4.49
C GLU A 493 26.78 4.40 5.37
N LYS A 494 27.60 5.48 5.54
CA LYS A 494 28.76 5.46 6.42
C LYS A 494 28.35 5.56 7.89
N MET A 495 27.29 6.30 8.20
CA MET A 495 26.75 6.44 9.55
C MET A 495 26.07 5.17 10.04
N ASP A 496 25.38 4.46 9.15
CA ASP A 496 24.74 3.18 9.44
C ASP A 496 25.73 2.11 9.87
N LEU A 497 26.86 2.04 9.17
CA LEU A 497 27.93 1.12 9.51
C LEU A 497 28.53 1.44 10.87
N LYS A 498 28.76 2.73 11.17
CA LYS A 498 29.29 3.17 12.45
C LYS A 498 28.34 2.81 13.60
N ASN A 499 27.05 3.04 13.44
CA ASN A 499 26.06 2.68 14.47
C ASN A 499 25.99 1.17 14.71
N LEU A 500 26.11 0.35 13.66
CA LEU A 500 26.21 -1.09 13.82
C LEU A 500 27.51 -1.50 14.52
N GLU A 501 28.65 -0.91 14.14
CA GLU A 501 29.96 -1.22 14.74
C GLU A 501 30.00 -0.80 16.20
N ASP A 502 29.59 0.41 16.53
CA ASP A 502 29.50 0.89 17.90
C ASP A 502 28.55 0.00 18.74
N GLY A 503 27.40 -0.36 18.19
CA GLY A 503 26.44 -1.28 18.82
C GLY A 503 27.00 -2.70 18.99
N PHE A 504 27.75 -3.21 18.01
CA PHE A 504 28.39 -4.52 18.09
C PHE A 504 29.48 -4.57 19.17
N GLU A 505 30.36 -3.54 19.24
CA GLU A 505 31.38 -3.43 20.30
C GLU A 505 30.75 -3.32 21.71
N GLN A 506 29.68 -2.52 21.84
CA GLN A 506 28.92 -2.44 23.09
C GLN A 506 28.37 -3.80 23.51
N LEU A 507 27.77 -4.54 22.57
CA LEU A 507 27.21 -5.86 22.84
C LEU A 507 28.29 -6.88 23.20
N GLN A 508 29.49 -6.82 22.60
CA GLN A 508 30.62 -7.65 22.97
C GLN A 508 31.05 -7.41 24.41
N ASN A 509 31.07 -6.16 24.85
CA ASN A 509 31.38 -5.80 26.24
C ASN A 509 30.30 -6.25 27.23
N ILE A 510 29.02 -6.27 26.80
CA ILE A 510 27.91 -6.69 27.64
C ILE A 510 27.81 -8.22 27.71
N PHE A 511 28.18 -8.92 26.64
CA PHE A 511 28.11 -10.38 26.50
C PHE A 511 29.47 -11.01 26.18
N PRO A 512 30.49 -10.85 27.02
CA PRO A 512 31.85 -11.29 26.71
C PRO A 512 31.98 -12.82 26.58
N ASP A 513 31.09 -13.57 27.22
CA ASP A 513 31.12 -15.03 27.25
C ASP A 513 30.46 -15.68 26.01
N TYR A 514 29.82 -14.89 25.16
CA TYR A 514 29.08 -15.42 24.00
C TYR A 514 29.71 -14.99 22.68
N LYS A 515 29.77 -15.95 21.74
CA LYS A 515 30.27 -15.68 20.41
C LYS A 515 29.20 -14.99 19.57
N MET A 516 29.62 -13.98 18.81
CA MET A 516 28.73 -13.17 17.95
C MET A 516 29.16 -13.20 16.51
N SER A 517 28.18 -13.19 15.61
CA SER A 517 28.34 -12.92 14.19
C SER A 517 27.80 -11.55 13.85
N LYS A 518 28.37 -10.89 12.84
CA LYS A 518 27.96 -9.59 12.34
C LYS A 518 27.64 -9.67 10.84
N VAL A 519 26.48 -9.15 10.42
CA VAL A 519 26.07 -9.14 9.00
C VAL A 519 25.50 -7.77 8.61
N HIS A 520 26.04 -7.19 7.53
CA HIS A 520 25.56 -5.90 7.02
C HIS A 520 25.67 -5.82 5.48
N GLY A 521 25.03 -4.79 4.88
CA GLY A 521 24.87 -4.63 3.45
C GLY A 521 26.18 -4.61 2.64
N ARG A 522 27.27 -4.07 3.22
CA ARG A 522 28.57 -3.89 2.54
C ARG A 522 29.50 -5.11 2.54
N MET A 523 29.17 -6.14 3.31
CA MET A 523 29.96 -7.37 3.28
C MET A 523 29.87 -8.01 1.91
N LYS A 524 30.97 -8.62 1.47
CA LYS A 524 30.98 -9.45 0.26
C LYS A 524 30.02 -10.64 0.45
N PRO A 525 29.38 -11.11 -0.62
CA PRO A 525 28.46 -12.23 -0.53
C PRO A 525 29.02 -13.44 0.22
N ALA A 526 30.25 -13.84 -0.05
CA ALA A 526 30.92 -14.95 0.59
C ALA A 526 31.17 -14.73 2.11
N GLU A 527 31.45 -13.50 2.55
CA GLU A 527 31.62 -13.16 3.95
C GLU A 527 30.29 -13.22 4.70
N LYS A 528 29.21 -12.68 4.06
CA LYS A 528 27.84 -12.78 4.59
C LYS A 528 27.42 -14.22 4.79
N GLU A 529 27.69 -15.05 3.81
CA GLU A 529 27.36 -16.46 3.84
C GLU A 529 28.12 -17.18 4.96
N ALA A 530 29.42 -16.94 5.11
CA ALA A 530 30.23 -17.49 6.16
C ALA A 530 29.70 -17.15 7.57
N GLU A 531 29.39 -15.87 7.83
CA GLU A 531 28.83 -15.43 9.11
C GLU A 531 27.44 -16.00 9.38
N MET A 532 26.61 -16.09 8.35
CA MET A 532 25.29 -16.73 8.45
C MET A 532 25.38 -18.24 8.71
N GLN A 533 26.35 -18.92 8.10
CA GLN A 533 26.63 -20.35 8.33
C GLN A 533 27.11 -20.60 9.78
N ARG A 534 28.00 -19.76 10.30
CA ARG A 534 28.45 -19.83 11.71
C ARG A 534 27.27 -19.69 12.67
N PHE A 535 26.34 -18.77 12.37
CA PHE A 535 25.14 -18.63 13.17
C PHE A 535 24.18 -19.80 13.00
N ALA A 536 23.95 -20.26 11.79
CA ALA A 536 23.05 -21.39 11.51
C ALA A 536 23.54 -22.72 12.13
N SER A 537 24.87 -22.93 12.18
CA SER A 537 25.48 -24.12 12.83
C SER A 537 25.47 -24.04 14.37
N GLY A 538 25.12 -22.90 14.98
CA GLY A 538 25.15 -22.69 16.43
C GLY A 538 26.53 -22.33 16.98
N GLU A 539 27.55 -22.11 16.14
CA GLU A 539 28.87 -21.64 16.57
C GLU A 539 28.79 -20.30 17.26
N THR A 540 27.89 -19.41 16.78
CA THR A 540 27.62 -18.13 17.37
C THR A 540 26.19 -18.09 17.94
N GLN A 541 26.01 -17.47 19.11
CA GLN A 541 24.75 -17.42 19.85
C GLN A 541 23.96 -16.15 19.51
N ILE A 542 24.64 -15.09 19.12
CA ILE A 542 24.02 -13.78 18.79
C ILE A 542 24.44 -13.40 17.37
N LEU A 543 23.46 -13.04 16.55
CA LEU A 543 23.68 -12.44 15.25
C LEU A 543 23.23 -10.97 15.30
N VAL A 544 24.18 -10.06 15.09
CA VAL A 544 23.95 -8.62 15.00
C VAL A 544 23.94 -8.20 13.54
N ALA A 545 22.87 -7.53 13.10
CA ALA A 545 22.76 -7.17 11.70
C ALA A 545 21.98 -5.88 11.46
N THR A 546 22.12 -5.36 10.23
CA THR A 546 21.19 -4.38 9.68
C THR A 546 19.99 -5.09 9.02
N THR A 547 19.09 -4.36 8.37
CA THR A 547 17.89 -4.87 7.68
C THR A 547 18.16 -5.95 6.62
N VAL A 548 19.42 -6.23 6.29
CA VAL A 548 19.83 -7.26 5.31
C VAL A 548 19.36 -8.69 5.67
N ILE A 549 18.95 -8.92 6.93
CA ILE A 549 18.36 -10.20 7.36
C ILE A 549 16.96 -10.45 6.76
N GLU A 550 16.39 -9.51 6.06
CA GLU A 550 15.12 -9.73 5.34
C GLU A 550 15.19 -10.94 4.40
N VAL A 551 16.39 -11.39 4.02
CA VAL A 551 16.60 -12.45 3.06
C VAL A 551 17.14 -13.73 3.71
N GLY A 552 16.28 -14.65 3.99
CA GLY A 552 16.38 -16.04 3.59
C GLY A 552 16.96 -17.10 4.51
N VAL A 553 17.77 -16.88 5.54
CA VAL A 553 18.31 -18.03 6.28
C VAL A 553 17.34 -18.54 7.35
N ASN A 554 16.97 -19.83 7.25
CA ASN A 554 16.15 -20.51 8.25
C ASN A 554 17.03 -21.03 9.39
N VAL A 555 16.91 -20.44 10.59
CA VAL A 555 17.58 -20.91 11.81
C VAL A 555 16.50 -21.30 12.83
N PRO A 556 16.10 -22.58 12.89
CA PRO A 556 15.00 -23.04 13.77
C PRO A 556 15.25 -22.76 15.25
N ASN A 557 16.52 -22.76 15.68
CA ASN A 557 16.93 -22.49 17.07
C ASN A 557 16.90 -21.00 17.46
N ALA A 558 16.80 -20.09 16.49
CA ALA A 558 16.70 -18.66 16.77
C ALA A 558 15.27 -18.33 17.25
N SER A 559 15.12 -18.09 18.54
CA SER A 559 13.83 -17.87 19.19
C SER A 559 13.62 -16.44 19.67
N VAL A 560 14.62 -15.57 19.61
CA VAL A 560 14.50 -14.16 20.03
C VAL A 560 14.93 -13.22 18.90
N MET A 561 14.08 -12.29 18.57
CA MET A 561 14.35 -11.14 17.70
C MET A 561 14.30 -9.86 18.51
N VAL A 562 15.38 -9.13 18.53
CA VAL A 562 15.45 -7.78 19.13
C VAL A 562 15.60 -6.78 17.99
N ILE A 563 14.68 -5.81 17.91
CA ILE A 563 14.71 -4.75 16.90
C ILE A 563 15.01 -3.43 17.61
N MET A 564 16.21 -2.93 17.39
CA MET A 564 16.66 -1.67 17.98
C MET A 564 16.08 -0.49 17.21
N GLU A 565 15.76 0.60 17.89
CA GLU A 565 15.13 1.78 17.30
C GLU A 565 13.92 1.44 16.40
N ALA A 566 13.02 0.58 16.91
CA ALA A 566 11.88 0.05 16.17
C ALA A 566 10.96 1.12 15.58
N GLN A 567 10.98 2.35 16.11
CA GLN A 567 10.26 3.50 15.58
C GLN A 567 10.66 3.90 14.15
N ARG A 568 11.85 3.48 13.71
CA ARG A 568 12.39 3.79 12.36
C ARG A 568 11.97 2.80 11.29
N PHE A 569 11.36 1.68 11.68
CA PHE A 569 10.92 0.65 10.74
C PHE A 569 9.46 0.83 10.34
N GLY A 570 9.15 0.50 9.10
CA GLY A 570 7.77 0.32 8.65
C GLY A 570 7.13 -0.94 9.22
N LEU A 571 5.79 -0.98 9.29
CA LEU A 571 5.05 -2.15 9.82
C LEU A 571 5.37 -3.43 9.05
N SER A 572 5.43 -3.37 7.74
CA SER A 572 5.77 -4.53 6.89
C SER A 572 7.18 -5.07 7.19
N GLN A 573 8.17 -4.20 7.43
CA GLN A 573 9.53 -4.60 7.79
C GLN A 573 9.57 -5.24 9.19
N LEU A 574 8.90 -4.64 10.18
CA LEU A 574 8.79 -5.21 11.53
C LEU A 574 8.16 -6.60 11.50
N HIS A 575 7.11 -6.78 10.68
CA HIS A 575 6.45 -8.07 10.52
C HIS A 575 7.36 -9.12 9.87
N GLN A 576 8.10 -8.76 8.81
CA GLN A 576 9.06 -9.64 8.17
C GLN A 576 10.19 -10.07 9.11
N LEU A 577 10.75 -9.13 9.88
CA LEU A 577 11.78 -9.41 10.88
C LEU A 577 11.23 -10.34 11.99
N ARG A 578 10.03 -10.06 12.51
CA ARG A 578 9.36 -10.94 13.46
C ARG A 578 9.22 -12.36 12.93
N GLY A 579 8.86 -12.53 11.67
CA GLY A 579 8.72 -13.83 11.01
C GLY A 579 10.02 -14.64 10.87
N ARG A 580 11.18 -14.07 11.18
CA ARG A 580 12.47 -14.79 11.19
C ARG A 580 12.66 -15.69 12.40
N VAL A 581 11.90 -15.47 13.46
CA VAL A 581 11.82 -16.35 14.62
C VAL A 581 10.51 -17.12 14.66
N GLY A 582 10.33 -18.05 15.60
CA GLY A 582 9.10 -18.82 15.72
C GLY A 582 8.98 -19.95 14.71
N ARG A 583 10.10 -20.48 14.20
CA ARG A 583 10.13 -21.61 13.27
C ARG A 583 10.37 -22.96 13.96
N GLY A 584 10.79 -22.92 15.23
CA GLY A 584 10.93 -24.08 16.10
C GLY A 584 9.65 -24.38 16.92
N ALA A 585 9.68 -25.47 17.68
CA ALA A 585 8.58 -25.85 18.59
C ALA A 585 8.51 -24.99 19.86
N ASP A 586 9.54 -24.21 20.15
CA ASP A 586 9.68 -23.40 21.35
C ASP A 586 9.02 -22.04 21.26
N GLN A 587 8.68 -21.48 22.43
CA GLN A 587 8.17 -20.12 22.51
C GLN A 587 9.20 -19.12 21.98
N SER A 588 8.78 -18.26 21.06
CA SER A 588 9.63 -17.22 20.48
C SER A 588 9.15 -15.83 20.83
N TYR A 589 10.10 -14.89 20.87
CA TYR A 589 9.89 -13.52 21.31
C TYR A 589 10.39 -12.54 20.25
N CYS A 590 9.62 -11.47 20.02
CA CYS A 590 10.03 -10.30 19.25
C CYS A 590 9.98 -9.09 20.15
N ILE A 591 11.13 -8.42 20.35
CA ILE A 591 11.25 -7.31 21.27
C ILE A 591 11.54 -6.06 20.45
N LEU A 592 10.60 -5.11 20.48
CA LEU A 592 10.70 -3.82 19.82
C LEU A 592 11.25 -2.81 20.81
N VAL A 593 12.45 -2.28 20.56
CA VAL A 593 13.08 -1.28 21.42
C VAL A 593 12.93 0.09 20.79
N SER A 594 12.45 1.09 21.56
CA SER A 594 12.29 2.47 21.08
C SER A 594 12.70 3.50 22.12
N GLY A 595 12.94 4.73 21.68
CA GLY A 595 13.03 5.89 22.56
C GLY A 595 11.66 6.29 23.15
N HIS A 596 11.66 7.21 24.10
CA HIS A 596 10.42 7.69 24.76
C HIS A 596 9.61 8.67 23.91
N GLU A 597 10.27 9.46 23.07
CA GLU A 597 9.64 10.47 22.23
C GLU A 597 9.10 9.83 20.94
N LEU A 598 7.86 9.39 20.98
CA LEU A 598 7.18 8.76 19.84
C LEU A 598 6.04 9.65 19.33
N SER A 599 5.97 9.84 18.03
CA SER A 599 4.79 10.42 17.39
C SER A 599 3.55 9.52 17.64
N ALA A 600 2.36 10.10 17.57
CA ALA A 600 1.10 9.34 17.73
C ALA A 600 1.00 8.18 16.71
N GLU A 601 1.44 8.42 15.48
CA GLU A 601 1.48 7.42 14.41
C GLU A 601 2.46 6.29 14.72
N THR A 602 3.67 6.61 15.14
CA THR A 602 4.69 5.62 15.49
C THR A 602 4.24 4.77 16.68
N ARG A 603 3.63 5.39 17.70
CA ARG A 603 3.06 4.66 18.83
C ARG A 603 2.01 3.67 18.37
N LYS A 604 1.10 4.10 17.47
CA LYS A 604 0.07 3.23 16.90
C LYS A 604 0.66 2.06 16.12
N ARG A 605 1.74 2.28 15.36
CA ARG A 605 2.46 1.20 14.66
C ARG A 605 3.00 0.13 15.61
N LEU A 606 3.68 0.55 16.68
CA LEU A 606 4.23 -0.38 17.67
C LEU A 606 3.13 -1.11 18.46
N GLU A 607 2.03 -0.44 18.79
CA GLU A 607 0.85 -1.05 19.41
C GLU A 607 0.29 -2.17 18.54
N ILE A 608 0.04 -1.93 17.26
CA ILE A 608 -0.48 -2.92 16.31
C ILE A 608 0.42 -4.16 16.27
N MET A 609 1.74 -3.97 16.25
CA MET A 609 2.68 -5.10 16.26
C MET A 609 2.62 -5.94 17.53
N THR A 610 2.25 -5.35 18.67
CA THR A 610 2.08 -6.09 19.95
C THR A 610 0.71 -6.75 20.09
N GLU A 611 -0.33 -6.17 19.45
CA GLU A 611 -1.71 -6.65 19.55
C GLU A 611 -1.99 -7.88 18.67
N THR A 612 -1.31 -8.00 17.52
CA THR A 612 -1.63 -9.06 16.55
C THR A 612 -0.40 -9.71 15.92
N ASN A 613 -0.52 -11.00 15.67
CA ASN A 613 0.43 -11.76 14.85
C ASN A 613 -0.04 -11.92 13.39
N ASP A 614 -1.27 -11.53 13.08
CA ASP A 614 -1.87 -11.65 11.76
C ASP A 614 -1.25 -10.61 10.80
N GLY A 615 -0.48 -11.09 9.83
CA GLY A 615 0.19 -10.25 8.85
C GLY A 615 -0.75 -9.47 7.93
N PHE A 616 -1.96 -9.99 7.65
CA PHE A 616 -2.95 -9.27 6.84
C PHE A 616 -3.51 -8.07 7.59
N ARG A 617 -3.81 -8.23 8.89
CA ARG A 617 -4.23 -7.11 9.75
C ARG A 617 -3.15 -6.05 9.88
N ILE A 618 -1.90 -6.46 9.99
CA ILE A 618 -0.75 -5.54 10.03
C ILE A 618 -0.61 -4.79 8.69
N ALA A 619 -0.74 -5.48 7.57
CA ALA A 619 -0.67 -4.86 6.25
C ALA A 619 -1.81 -3.87 5.99
N GLU A 620 -3.05 -4.20 6.41
CA GLU A 620 -4.18 -3.26 6.34
C GLU A 620 -3.96 -2.02 7.21
N ALA A 621 -3.38 -2.19 8.38
CA ALA A 621 -3.05 -1.09 9.27
C ALA A 621 -1.93 -0.21 8.70
N ASP A 622 -0.89 -0.83 8.11
CA ASP A 622 0.20 -0.11 7.43
C ASP A 622 -0.35 0.75 6.28
N LEU A 623 -1.23 0.17 5.46
CA LEU A 623 -1.88 0.89 4.37
C LEU A 623 -2.71 2.08 4.87
N LYS A 624 -3.45 1.92 5.96
CA LYS A 624 -4.27 3.00 6.57
C LYS A 624 -3.43 4.13 7.18
N LEU A 625 -2.27 3.80 7.76
CA LEU A 625 -1.39 4.77 8.41
C LEU A 625 -0.56 5.59 7.42
N ARG A 626 -0.10 4.99 6.32
CA ARG A 626 0.70 5.69 5.30
C ARG A 626 -0.08 6.76 4.54
N GLY A 627 -1.39 6.58 4.40
CA GLY A 627 -2.23 7.49 3.61
C GLY A 627 -2.02 7.37 2.09
N PRO A 628 -2.77 8.15 1.28
CA PRO A 628 -2.77 8.02 -0.18
C PRO A 628 -1.49 8.49 -0.88
N GLY A 629 -0.63 9.30 -0.22
CA GLY A 629 0.56 9.89 -0.84
C GLY A 629 1.77 8.96 -0.96
N ASP A 630 1.89 7.95 -0.10
CA ASP A 630 3.06 7.07 -0.05
C ASP A 630 2.94 5.80 -0.93
N LEU A 631 1.83 5.65 -1.65
CA LEU A 631 1.68 4.60 -2.67
C LEU A 631 2.58 4.82 -3.89
N GLU A 632 3.17 6.02 -4.05
CA GLU A 632 4.16 6.31 -5.09
C GLU A 632 5.42 5.42 -5.01
N GLY A 633 5.77 4.90 -3.82
CA GLY A 633 6.85 3.90 -3.66
C GLY A 633 6.55 2.54 -4.31
N THR A 634 5.31 2.26 -4.69
CA THR A 634 4.88 1.04 -5.39
C THR A 634 4.96 1.14 -6.93
N GLN A 635 5.66 2.14 -7.48
CA GLN A 635 5.94 2.25 -8.92
C GLN A 635 6.64 1.00 -9.51
N GLN A 636 7.07 0.06 -8.67
CA GLN A 636 7.62 -1.22 -9.13
C GLN A 636 6.59 -2.13 -9.83
N SER A 637 5.30 -1.87 -9.69
CA SER A 637 4.23 -2.61 -10.38
C SER A 637 3.77 -1.97 -11.69
N GLY A 638 4.33 -0.82 -12.08
CA GLY A 638 3.98 -0.14 -13.34
C GLY A 638 2.59 0.52 -13.37
N LEU A 639 1.83 0.49 -12.28
CA LEU A 639 0.48 1.02 -12.17
C LEU A 639 0.46 2.23 -11.22
N ALA A 640 0.79 3.41 -11.72
CA ALA A 640 0.45 4.65 -11.03
C ALA A 640 -1.06 4.88 -11.23
N PHE A 641 -1.88 4.54 -10.25
CA PHE A 641 -3.29 4.94 -10.24
C PHE A 641 -3.37 6.39 -9.80
N ASP A 642 -3.60 7.28 -10.74
CA ASP A 642 -3.93 8.67 -10.44
C ASP A 642 -5.41 8.75 -9.98
N LEU A 643 -5.67 8.21 -8.76
CA LEU A 643 -6.99 8.25 -8.15
C LEU A 643 -7.23 9.65 -7.59
N LYS A 644 -8.29 10.31 -8.08
CA LYS A 644 -8.61 11.69 -7.73
C LYS A 644 -9.46 11.84 -6.48
N ILE A 645 -10.30 10.85 -6.17
CA ILE A 645 -11.24 10.90 -5.04
C ILE A 645 -11.27 9.62 -4.21
N ALA A 646 -11.04 8.45 -4.82
CA ALA A 646 -11.02 7.18 -4.13
C ALA A 646 -9.67 6.97 -3.43
N ASP A 647 -9.72 6.25 -2.30
CA ASP A 647 -8.55 5.87 -1.51
C ASP A 647 -8.61 4.35 -1.27
N ILE A 648 -7.76 3.60 -1.95
CA ILE A 648 -7.75 2.13 -1.87
C ILE A 648 -7.58 1.64 -0.42
N ALA A 649 -6.84 2.40 0.40
CA ALA A 649 -6.61 2.07 1.81
C ALA A 649 -7.88 2.16 2.67
N ARG A 650 -8.76 3.11 2.35
CA ARG A 650 -9.96 3.42 3.12
C ARG A 650 -11.23 2.88 2.50
N ASP A 651 -11.25 2.76 1.17
CA ASP A 651 -12.44 2.41 0.40
C ASP A 651 -12.50 0.92 0.01
N GLY A 652 -11.86 0.03 0.78
CA GLY A 652 -11.70 -1.39 0.46
C GLY A 652 -13.00 -2.13 0.14
N GLN A 653 -14.09 -1.85 0.86
CA GLN A 653 -15.41 -2.43 0.56
C GLN A 653 -15.93 -1.96 -0.81
N LEU A 654 -15.68 -0.70 -1.14
CA LEU A 654 -16.11 -0.13 -2.42
C LEU A 654 -15.26 -0.68 -3.59
N VAL A 655 -13.97 -0.96 -3.37
CA VAL A 655 -13.10 -1.65 -4.34
C VAL A 655 -13.65 -3.04 -4.66
N GLN A 656 -14.04 -3.81 -3.62
CA GLN A 656 -14.61 -5.14 -3.81
C GLN A 656 -15.93 -5.07 -4.57
N LEU A 657 -16.83 -4.19 -4.17
CA LEU A 657 -18.10 -3.98 -4.84
C LEU A 657 -17.92 -3.59 -6.32
N ALA A 658 -17.00 -2.66 -6.60
CA ALA A 658 -16.68 -2.22 -7.96
C ALA A 658 -16.13 -3.36 -8.81
N ARG A 659 -15.30 -4.23 -8.23
CA ARG A 659 -14.77 -5.41 -8.91
C ARG A 659 -15.86 -6.44 -9.22
N ASP A 660 -16.72 -6.72 -8.25
CA ASP A 660 -17.82 -7.69 -8.42
C ASP A 660 -18.77 -7.26 -9.53
N GLU A 661 -19.12 -5.98 -9.60
CA GLU A 661 -19.95 -5.44 -10.67
C GLU A 661 -19.21 -5.44 -12.04
N ALA A 662 -17.93 -5.08 -12.05
CA ALA A 662 -17.13 -5.14 -13.28
C ALA A 662 -16.95 -6.59 -13.78
N GLN A 663 -16.81 -7.57 -12.88
CA GLN A 663 -16.72 -8.98 -13.24
C GLN A 663 -18.00 -9.48 -13.91
N LYS A 664 -19.18 -9.12 -13.39
CA LYS A 664 -20.47 -9.45 -14.03
C LYS A 664 -20.54 -8.95 -15.48
N ILE A 665 -20.04 -7.72 -15.72
CA ILE A 665 -20.02 -7.15 -17.07
C ILE A 665 -19.10 -7.95 -18.01
N ILE A 666 -17.93 -8.33 -17.55
CA ILE A 666 -16.98 -9.13 -18.33
C ILE A 666 -17.53 -10.55 -18.59
N ASP A 667 -18.22 -11.14 -17.63
CA ASP A 667 -18.83 -12.47 -17.78
C ASP A 667 -20.02 -12.44 -18.78
N GLU A 668 -20.84 -11.37 -18.76
CA GLU A 668 -21.95 -11.17 -19.70
C GLU A 668 -21.48 -10.78 -21.10
N ASP A 669 -20.43 -9.97 -21.22
CA ASP A 669 -19.89 -9.44 -22.48
C ASP A 669 -18.37 -9.61 -22.57
N PRO A 670 -17.91 -10.85 -22.66
CA PRO A 670 -16.50 -11.13 -22.71
C PRO A 670 -15.77 -10.49 -23.91
N GLU A 671 -16.46 -10.17 -25.00
CA GLU A 671 -15.88 -9.53 -26.20
C GLU A 671 -15.92 -8.02 -26.17
N CYS A 672 -16.54 -7.44 -25.14
CA CYS A 672 -16.64 -6.00 -24.95
C CYS A 672 -17.31 -5.26 -26.15
N ASN A 673 -18.29 -5.88 -26.76
CA ASN A 673 -18.98 -5.40 -27.98
C ASN A 673 -20.51 -5.34 -27.84
N SER A 674 -21.10 -5.78 -26.74
CA SER A 674 -22.53 -5.75 -26.51
C SER A 674 -23.10 -4.32 -26.51
N GLN A 675 -24.20 -4.11 -27.23
CA GLN A 675 -24.91 -2.83 -27.22
C GLN A 675 -25.43 -2.44 -25.84
N ARG A 676 -25.78 -3.42 -24.99
CA ARG A 676 -26.23 -3.19 -23.62
C ARG A 676 -25.17 -2.45 -22.80
N HIS A 677 -23.90 -2.76 -23.04
CA HIS A 677 -22.75 -2.21 -22.31
C HIS A 677 -22.00 -1.10 -23.09
N ALA A 678 -22.54 -0.65 -24.22
CA ALA A 678 -21.88 0.33 -25.10
C ALA A 678 -21.48 1.63 -24.39
N LEU A 679 -22.27 2.08 -23.42
CA LEU A 679 -21.95 3.26 -22.60
C LEU A 679 -20.64 3.05 -21.82
N LEU A 680 -20.48 1.88 -21.19
CA LEU A 680 -19.31 1.51 -20.41
C LEU A 680 -18.05 1.44 -21.28
N TRP A 681 -18.14 0.74 -22.43
CA TRP A 681 -17.00 0.58 -23.34
C TRP A 681 -16.57 1.90 -23.96
N ARG A 682 -17.52 2.76 -24.33
CA ARG A 682 -17.21 4.11 -24.82
C ARG A 682 -16.46 4.92 -23.76
N ARG A 683 -16.99 4.96 -22.52
CA ARG A 683 -16.34 5.71 -21.44
C ARG A 683 -14.97 5.15 -21.08
N LEU A 684 -14.81 3.83 -21.03
CA LEU A 684 -13.52 3.20 -20.77
C LEU A 684 -12.48 3.54 -21.85
N ASN A 685 -12.89 3.59 -23.13
CA ASN A 685 -11.99 3.96 -24.21
C ASN A 685 -11.62 5.45 -24.18
N GLU A 686 -12.54 6.35 -23.78
CA GLU A 686 -12.23 7.76 -23.54
C GLU A 686 -11.18 7.94 -22.45
N LEU A 687 -11.32 7.25 -21.31
CA LEU A 687 -10.35 7.29 -20.21
C LEU A 687 -8.96 6.79 -20.61
N ARG A 688 -8.89 5.84 -21.56
CA ARG A 688 -7.61 5.32 -22.08
C ARG A 688 -6.93 6.28 -23.06
N SER A 689 -7.67 7.03 -23.85
CA SER A 689 -7.08 8.00 -24.79
C SER A 689 -6.43 9.19 -24.07
N ASP A 690 -6.89 9.48 -22.85
CA ASP A 690 -6.38 10.58 -22.03
C ASP A 690 -5.25 10.15 -21.06
N SER A 691 -4.93 8.85 -20.97
CA SER A 691 -3.88 8.29 -20.11
C SER A 691 -2.89 7.44 -20.91
N VAL A 692 -1.66 7.30 -20.41
CA VAL A 692 -0.65 6.36 -20.92
C VAL A 692 -1.24 4.96 -21.03
N ASP A 693 -0.99 4.25 -22.12
CA ASP A 693 -1.52 2.90 -22.40
C ASP A 693 -1.04 1.89 -21.36
N TRP A 694 -1.82 1.70 -20.33
CA TRP A 694 -1.59 0.81 -19.19
C TRP A 694 -1.41 -0.67 -19.58
N ALA A 695 -1.84 -1.03 -20.79
CA ALA A 695 -1.71 -2.38 -21.32
C ALA A 695 -0.30 -2.73 -21.79
N GLN A 696 0.60 -1.74 -21.94
CA GLN A 696 1.99 -1.97 -22.35
C GLN A 696 2.96 -2.11 -21.17
N ILE A 697 2.50 -1.90 -19.94
CA ILE A 697 3.33 -1.90 -18.74
C ILE A 697 3.17 -3.20 -17.92
N SER A 698 2.24 -4.07 -18.27
CA SER A 698 2.02 -5.37 -17.59
C SER A 698 2.77 -6.53 -18.24
#